data_395dabef81267c7a09751f751a0e7a64
#
_entry.id   395dabef81267c7a09751f751a0e7a64
#
_cell.length_a   1.000
_cell.length_b   1.000
_cell.length_c   1.000
_cell.angle_alpha   90.00
_cell.angle_beta   90.00
_cell.angle_gamma   90.00
#
_symmetry.space_group_name_H-M   'P 1'
#
loop_
_entity.id
_entity.type
_entity.pdbx_description
1 polymer ?
#
loop_
_entity_poly.entity_id
_entity_poly.type
_entity_poly.pdbx_seq_one_letter_code
_entity_poly.pdbx_strand_id
1 'polypeptide(L)'
;GALVPTRLVHSAKSWLSNPDVDRTAKILPWDSQEIGRVLSPVEVSARYLSKFREEWDKAKGASLADQDIVLTVPASFDEEARELTVMAAHDAGIERLSLLEEPAAAFYSWIANNLAQSRKKLFDGQIVLVCDVGGGTSDFSLIRVTRDGDLVNFTRTAVGNHLLLGGDNLDLTFAWLVEAKLGAQLSIRQRSGLRRQCSAAKEVLLTDPLRNSVEITVLGSGSALIGKTLKSEILREEALELALEGFLPFTERGEGPKEEKRSLFRELGLPYVSDAAITRHLNAFLEGAGETADAILFNGGFFIPEILRARVADVVGRWYGRRPEILENSELDLAVARGAAYYSYVRSTGSGVLVRGGLPRTYFIGIGEPRDGQISAVCLVPRGAEEGAAVEIDNEALQLVANRPVSFRLYSSLTRSEDRLGNVVEFSTPDPDLHVHAPLHAVIRFGKKTEERLIPVKLGARLTEIGTLETWCESKISDNRWRLQFQLRKAPAEQPAERKAAAVVSVQALKSSLELISAAFSLTGKSPIAPEEVPSKLEQTMGLGKNSWPLSAIRQMADSLLAAADGRKKSPAYEVRWLNLSGFCLRPGFGYPGDDFRIEQARRLFPSGPTYGNQVQCEIDWWIFWGRVAGGLNRNQQADIYQRLSGFLLPRGSKKPQRINLSLLREMWRTASSLELLPIGTKTELGEALVKRVNAGDFKESELWCLSRLGARQLFYGPINLVVPPSTITRWVEALLKVPNAGEALASLARRTEDPTRDLAPAVRETVKRTLTTTPHAERLLASLEGEEEDNRTLGRIFGEELPSGLVLVAKG
;
A
#
# COMPACT_ATOMS: atom_id res chain seq x y z
N GLY A 1 -15.40 -21.43 14.51
CA GLY A 1 -14.06 -20.95 14.13
C GLY A 1 -12.95 -21.76 14.78
N ALA A 2 -13.00 -21.93 16.10
CA ALA A 2 -11.95 -22.62 16.86
C ALA A 2 -11.66 -24.06 16.41
N LEU A 3 -12.68 -24.78 15.94
CA LEU A 3 -12.55 -26.17 15.48
C LEU A 3 -12.14 -26.30 14.01
N VAL A 4 -12.29 -25.26 13.21
CA VAL A 4 -11.96 -25.24 11.78
C VAL A 4 -11.21 -23.93 11.46
N PRO A 5 -9.88 -23.89 11.68
CA PRO A 5 -9.07 -22.68 11.49
C PRO A 5 -9.14 -22.08 10.09
N THR A 6 -9.27 -22.93 9.07
CA THR A 6 -9.43 -22.51 7.66
C THR A 6 -10.73 -21.73 7.39
N ARG A 7 -11.67 -21.70 8.35
CA ARG A 7 -12.90 -20.92 8.32
C ARG A 7 -12.92 -19.76 9.32
N LEU A 8 -11.84 -19.57 10.08
CA LEU A 8 -11.73 -18.49 11.03
C LEU A 8 -11.24 -17.22 10.34
N VAL A 9 -12.06 -16.20 10.38
CA VAL A 9 -11.63 -14.84 9.98
C VAL A 9 -11.22 -14.08 11.23
N HIS A 10 -10.03 -13.54 11.22
CA HIS A 10 -9.49 -12.69 12.29
C HIS A 10 -8.72 -11.50 11.70
N SER A 11 -8.43 -10.52 12.57
CA SER A 11 -7.58 -9.35 12.22
C SER A 11 -8.09 -8.52 11.03
N ALA A 12 -9.43 -8.48 10.79
CA ALA A 12 -9.99 -7.73 9.66
C ALA A 12 -9.54 -6.26 9.64
N LYS A 13 -9.41 -5.63 10.82
CA LYS A 13 -8.91 -4.27 10.99
C LYS A 13 -7.49 -4.10 10.44
N SER A 14 -6.58 -5.03 10.73
CA SER A 14 -5.21 -5.01 10.19
C SER A 14 -5.19 -5.26 8.68
N TRP A 15 -6.14 -6.03 8.16
CA TRP A 15 -6.29 -6.23 6.72
C TRP A 15 -6.80 -4.99 5.99
N LEU A 16 -7.58 -4.12 6.63
CA LEU A 16 -7.98 -2.82 6.06
C LEU A 16 -6.79 -1.87 5.86
N SER A 17 -5.73 -2.00 6.65
CA SER A 17 -4.53 -1.17 6.55
C SER A 17 -3.40 -1.82 5.74
N ASN A 18 -3.58 -3.06 5.24
CA ASN A 18 -2.55 -3.77 4.48
C ASN A 18 -2.42 -3.21 3.06
N PRO A 19 -1.32 -2.51 2.70
CA PRO A 19 -1.16 -1.93 1.37
C PRO A 19 -0.81 -2.96 0.28
N ASP A 20 -0.45 -4.20 0.65
CA ASP A 20 0.03 -5.24 -0.27
C ASP A 20 -1.11 -6.06 -0.88
N VAL A 21 -2.36 -5.86 -0.42
CA VAL A 21 -3.55 -6.57 -0.91
C VAL A 21 -4.59 -5.64 -1.51
N ASP A 22 -5.46 -6.17 -2.36
CA ASP A 22 -6.71 -5.51 -2.70
C ASP A 22 -7.68 -5.63 -1.51
N ARG A 23 -7.80 -4.55 -0.72
CA ARG A 23 -8.57 -4.50 0.53
C ARG A 23 -10.07 -4.71 0.34
N THR A 24 -10.57 -4.56 -0.89
CA THR A 24 -11.97 -4.79 -1.27
C THR A 24 -12.21 -6.20 -1.81
N ALA A 25 -11.14 -6.93 -2.14
CA ALA A 25 -11.24 -8.29 -2.65
C ALA A 25 -11.64 -9.30 -1.56
N LYS A 26 -12.31 -10.37 -1.96
CA LYS A 26 -12.69 -11.47 -1.07
C LYS A 26 -11.48 -12.36 -0.80
N ILE A 27 -10.74 -12.04 0.27
CA ILE A 27 -9.47 -12.68 0.63
C ILE A 27 -9.47 -13.38 1.99
N LEU A 28 -10.54 -13.22 2.77
CA LEU A 28 -10.63 -13.77 4.13
C LEU A 28 -11.64 -14.94 4.22
N PRO A 29 -11.30 -16.02 4.92
CA PRO A 29 -10.03 -16.30 5.61
C PRO A 29 -8.87 -16.39 4.65
N TRP A 30 -7.72 -15.86 5.06
CA TRP A 30 -6.50 -15.87 4.24
C TRP A 30 -6.05 -17.29 3.92
N ASP A 31 -5.66 -17.55 2.65
CA ASP A 31 -5.21 -18.85 2.14
C ASP A 31 -6.22 -20.01 2.29
N SER A 32 -7.51 -19.70 2.43
CA SER A 32 -8.55 -20.75 2.48
C SER A 32 -8.72 -21.38 1.11
N GLN A 33 -8.40 -22.68 1.01
CA GLN A 33 -8.65 -23.50 -0.19
C GLN A 33 -10.07 -24.08 -0.23
N GLU A 34 -10.84 -23.92 0.84
CA GLU A 34 -12.23 -24.35 0.90
C GLU A 34 -13.11 -23.36 0.13
N ILE A 35 -13.86 -23.85 -0.85
CA ILE A 35 -14.85 -23.11 -1.66
C ILE A 35 -16.08 -22.82 -0.75
N GLY A 36 -15.85 -22.10 0.33
CA GLY A 36 -16.86 -21.58 1.23
C GLY A 36 -17.12 -20.10 0.97
N ARG A 37 -17.72 -19.41 1.90
CA ARG A 37 -17.91 -17.97 1.86
C ARG A 37 -16.57 -17.27 2.15
N VAL A 38 -15.93 -16.77 1.12
CA VAL A 38 -14.79 -15.83 1.24
C VAL A 38 -15.35 -14.41 1.31
N LEU A 39 -14.78 -13.61 2.18
CA LEU A 39 -15.23 -12.25 2.49
C LEU A 39 -14.10 -11.25 2.24
N SER A 40 -14.45 -10.01 1.95
CA SER A 40 -13.46 -8.92 1.97
C SER A 40 -13.24 -8.42 3.40
N PRO A 41 -12.11 -7.74 3.69
CA PRO A 41 -11.90 -7.04 4.96
C PRO A 41 -13.03 -6.09 5.31
N VAL A 42 -13.60 -5.38 4.32
CA VAL A 42 -14.75 -4.49 4.48
C VAL A 42 -16.00 -5.26 4.89
N GLU A 43 -16.35 -6.35 4.17
CA GLU A 43 -17.50 -7.20 4.50
C GLU A 43 -17.40 -7.79 5.92
N VAL A 44 -16.21 -8.14 6.37
CA VAL A 44 -15.99 -8.66 7.74
C VAL A 44 -16.19 -7.55 8.76
N SER A 45 -15.60 -6.37 8.54
CA SER A 45 -15.76 -5.21 9.41
C SER A 45 -17.24 -4.79 9.51
N ALA A 46 -17.95 -4.77 8.39
CA ALA A 46 -19.39 -4.50 8.36
C ALA A 46 -20.20 -5.50 9.21
N ARG A 47 -19.82 -6.79 9.19
CA ARG A 47 -20.49 -7.81 10.02
C ARG A 47 -20.25 -7.63 11.51
N TYR A 48 -19.01 -7.21 11.91
CA TYR A 48 -18.74 -6.90 13.31
C TYR A 48 -19.60 -5.72 13.77
N LEU A 49 -19.66 -4.66 12.97
CA LEU A 49 -20.46 -3.48 13.28
C LEU A 49 -21.97 -3.78 13.28
N SER A 50 -22.45 -4.59 12.33
CA SER A 50 -23.85 -5.05 12.32
C SER A 50 -24.19 -5.85 13.57
N LYS A 51 -23.29 -6.76 13.98
CA LYS A 51 -23.50 -7.55 15.20
C LYS A 51 -23.53 -6.67 16.44
N PHE A 52 -22.61 -5.70 16.52
CA PHE A 52 -22.60 -4.72 17.61
C PHE A 52 -23.91 -3.93 17.66
N ARG A 53 -24.38 -3.43 16.51
CA ARG A 53 -25.67 -2.73 16.41
C ARG A 53 -26.83 -3.58 16.89
N GLU A 54 -26.95 -4.83 16.41
CA GLU A 54 -28.00 -5.76 16.80
C GLU A 54 -28.04 -5.99 18.32
N GLU A 55 -26.90 -6.22 18.96
CA GLU A 55 -26.83 -6.46 20.40
C GLU A 55 -27.15 -5.17 21.19
N TRP A 56 -26.71 -4.00 20.70
CA TRP A 56 -27.03 -2.72 21.32
C TRP A 56 -28.55 -2.42 21.23
N ASP A 57 -29.14 -2.58 20.04
CA ASP A 57 -30.56 -2.36 19.80
C ASP A 57 -31.43 -3.24 20.75
N LYS A 58 -31.04 -4.51 20.92
CA LYS A 58 -31.70 -5.44 21.89
C LYS A 58 -31.53 -4.98 23.34
N ALA A 59 -30.32 -4.58 23.72
CA ALA A 59 -29.98 -4.23 25.08
C ALA A 59 -30.62 -2.91 25.53
N LYS A 60 -30.73 -1.95 24.61
CA LYS A 60 -31.22 -0.60 24.93
C LYS A 60 -32.68 -0.34 24.54
N GLY A 61 -33.28 -1.21 23.70
CA GLY A 61 -34.65 -1.02 23.19
C GLY A 61 -34.79 0.23 22.30
N ALA A 62 -33.69 0.71 21.74
CA ALA A 62 -33.63 1.86 20.84
C ALA A 62 -32.65 1.54 19.69
N SER A 63 -32.83 2.17 18.55
CA SER A 63 -31.91 1.98 17.41
C SER A 63 -30.56 2.66 17.62
N LEU A 64 -29.46 1.92 17.47
CA LEU A 64 -28.12 2.49 17.47
C LEU A 64 -27.95 3.48 16.32
N ALA A 65 -28.54 3.19 15.14
CA ALA A 65 -28.44 4.04 13.96
C ALA A 65 -28.99 5.47 14.15
N ASP A 66 -29.89 5.66 15.14
CA ASP A 66 -30.46 6.96 15.47
C ASP A 66 -29.61 7.78 16.47
N GLN A 67 -28.50 7.19 16.95
CA GLN A 67 -27.59 7.84 17.91
C GLN A 67 -26.48 8.60 17.20
N ASP A 68 -25.82 9.50 17.91
CA ASP A 68 -24.57 10.13 17.48
C ASP A 68 -23.41 9.17 17.75
N ILE A 69 -22.90 8.55 16.70
CA ILE A 69 -21.91 7.50 16.81
C ILE A 69 -20.50 8.05 16.55
N VAL A 70 -19.58 7.72 17.45
CA VAL A 70 -18.14 7.92 17.25
C VAL A 70 -17.49 6.56 17.07
N LEU A 71 -16.97 6.30 15.86
CA LEU A 71 -16.24 5.09 15.54
C LEU A 71 -14.74 5.37 15.62
N THR A 72 -14.01 4.55 16.37
CA THR A 72 -12.57 4.76 16.55
C THR A 72 -11.74 3.99 15.54
N VAL A 73 -10.66 4.63 15.09
CA VAL A 73 -9.67 4.07 14.17
C VAL A 73 -8.26 4.30 14.70
N PRO A 74 -7.26 3.48 14.34
CA PRO A 74 -5.87 3.78 14.64
C PRO A 74 -5.49 5.16 14.08
N ALA A 75 -4.69 5.91 14.82
CA ALA A 75 -4.19 7.22 14.35
C ALA A 75 -3.39 7.11 13.05
N SER A 76 -2.82 5.96 12.85
CA SER A 76 -1.95 5.58 11.74
C SER A 76 -2.66 5.07 10.50
N PHE A 77 -4.01 4.88 10.51
CA PHE A 77 -4.74 4.50 9.30
C PHE A 77 -4.53 5.50 8.19
N ASP A 78 -4.18 4.97 7.00
CA ASP A 78 -4.16 5.78 5.78
C ASP A 78 -5.59 6.16 5.37
N GLU A 79 -5.69 7.09 4.42
CA GLU A 79 -6.97 7.61 3.93
C GLU A 79 -7.89 6.50 3.42
N GLU A 80 -7.33 5.54 2.69
CA GLU A 80 -8.10 4.42 2.14
C GLU A 80 -8.67 3.53 3.26
N ALA A 81 -7.88 3.22 4.29
CA ALA A 81 -8.36 2.42 5.44
C ALA A 81 -9.48 3.14 6.19
N ARG A 82 -9.40 4.47 6.33
CA ARG A 82 -10.46 5.30 6.94
C ARG A 82 -11.74 5.28 6.10
N GLU A 83 -11.65 5.49 4.79
CA GLU A 83 -12.78 5.41 3.86
C GLU A 83 -13.43 4.03 3.85
N LEU A 84 -12.64 2.97 3.82
CA LEU A 84 -13.14 1.58 3.88
C LEU A 84 -13.82 1.26 5.22
N THR A 85 -13.35 1.87 6.32
CA THR A 85 -14.01 1.74 7.64
C THR A 85 -15.37 2.43 7.64
N VAL A 86 -15.49 3.62 7.06
CA VAL A 86 -16.77 4.32 6.90
C VAL A 86 -17.71 3.53 6.00
N MET A 87 -17.21 2.98 4.89
CA MET A 87 -18.00 2.12 4.00
C MET A 87 -18.53 0.88 4.74
N ALA A 88 -17.71 0.23 5.55
CA ALA A 88 -18.12 -0.90 6.37
C ALA A 88 -19.20 -0.52 7.40
N ALA A 89 -19.14 0.69 7.97
CA ALA A 89 -20.16 1.20 8.88
C ALA A 89 -21.49 1.48 8.14
N HIS A 90 -21.46 2.06 6.95
CA HIS A 90 -22.65 2.25 6.12
C HIS A 90 -23.27 0.91 5.72
N ASP A 91 -22.48 -0.06 5.31
CA ASP A 91 -22.96 -1.43 5.01
C ASP A 91 -23.60 -2.11 6.23
N ALA A 92 -23.19 -1.72 7.44
CA ALA A 92 -23.79 -2.14 8.70
C ALA A 92 -25.05 -1.35 9.06
N GLY A 93 -25.48 -0.37 8.26
CA GLY A 93 -26.61 0.51 8.51
C GLY A 93 -26.33 1.58 9.57
N ILE A 94 -25.10 2.02 9.71
CA ILE A 94 -24.65 3.13 10.54
C ILE A 94 -24.29 4.28 9.61
N GLU A 95 -25.21 5.22 9.40
CA GLU A 95 -25.01 6.33 8.44
C GLU A 95 -24.48 7.60 9.13
N ARG A 96 -24.87 7.83 10.39
CA ARG A 96 -24.48 9.02 11.16
C ARG A 96 -23.31 8.68 12.07
N LEU A 97 -22.10 8.89 11.61
CA LEU A 97 -20.91 8.64 12.40
C LEU A 97 -19.84 9.73 12.18
N SER A 98 -19.00 9.88 13.20
CA SER A 98 -17.72 10.56 13.09
C SER A 98 -16.59 9.63 13.46
N LEU A 99 -15.41 9.81 12.85
CA LEU A 99 -14.23 9.04 13.22
C LEU A 99 -13.44 9.77 14.31
N LEU A 100 -12.86 9.00 15.24
CA LEU A 100 -11.92 9.49 16.24
C LEU A 100 -10.73 8.54 16.33
N GLU A 101 -9.55 9.09 16.45
CA GLU A 101 -8.34 8.28 16.62
C GLU A 101 -8.27 7.64 18.00
N GLU A 102 -7.85 6.34 18.04
CA GLU A 102 -7.82 5.55 19.28
C GLU A 102 -6.98 6.17 20.40
N PRO A 103 -5.76 6.71 20.16
CA PRO A 103 -5.00 7.39 21.21
C PRO A 103 -5.69 8.66 21.73
N ALA A 104 -6.39 9.40 20.86
CA ALA A 104 -7.17 10.55 21.27
C ALA A 104 -8.36 10.13 22.15
N ALA A 105 -9.07 9.06 21.75
CA ALA A 105 -10.17 8.51 22.55
C ALA A 105 -9.66 8.02 23.91
N ALA A 106 -8.53 7.31 23.98
CA ALA A 106 -7.93 6.92 25.26
C ALA A 106 -7.64 8.12 26.17
N PHE A 107 -7.15 9.20 25.59
CA PHE A 107 -6.90 10.44 26.33
C PHE A 107 -8.19 11.13 26.81
N TYR A 108 -9.25 11.13 25.99
CA TYR A 108 -10.57 11.62 26.41
C TYR A 108 -11.16 10.80 27.56
N SER A 109 -10.94 9.49 27.61
CA SER A 109 -11.31 8.67 28.75
C SER A 109 -10.59 9.10 30.02
N TRP A 110 -9.27 9.36 29.92
CA TRP A 110 -8.49 9.88 31.02
C TRP A 110 -9.00 11.25 31.50
N ILE A 111 -9.30 12.17 30.59
CA ILE A 111 -9.90 13.45 30.91
C ILE A 111 -11.20 13.26 31.69
N ALA A 112 -12.12 12.41 31.19
CA ALA A 112 -13.41 12.19 31.82
C ALA A 112 -13.30 11.69 33.27
N ASN A 113 -12.33 10.81 33.54
CA ASN A 113 -12.21 10.11 34.81
C ASN A 113 -11.28 10.82 35.81
N ASN A 114 -10.24 11.51 35.33
CA ASN A 114 -9.13 11.95 36.20
C ASN A 114 -8.88 13.46 36.22
N LEU A 115 -9.36 14.19 35.20
CA LEU A 115 -9.00 15.62 35.08
C LEU A 115 -9.35 16.45 36.34
N ALA A 116 -10.52 16.22 36.94
CA ALA A 116 -10.96 16.94 38.10
C ALA A 116 -10.01 16.81 39.30
N GLN A 117 -9.42 15.60 39.48
CA GLN A 117 -8.49 15.28 40.54
C GLN A 117 -7.04 15.66 40.19
N SER A 118 -6.67 15.54 38.93
CA SER A 118 -5.30 15.74 38.46
C SER A 118 -5.01 17.16 38.01
N ARG A 119 -6.04 18.03 37.88
CA ARG A 119 -5.91 19.40 37.37
C ARG A 119 -4.82 20.22 38.08
N LYS A 120 -4.63 20.03 39.40
CA LYS A 120 -3.61 20.72 40.17
C LYS A 120 -2.19 20.22 39.94
N LYS A 121 -2.03 18.97 39.45
CA LYS A 121 -0.73 18.36 39.18
C LYS A 121 -0.21 18.65 37.76
N LEU A 122 -1.11 19.01 36.86
CA LEU A 122 -0.75 19.36 35.48
C LEU A 122 -0.08 20.74 35.45
N PHE A 123 1.03 20.89 34.74
CA PHE A 123 1.74 22.16 34.59
C PHE A 123 1.76 22.61 33.12
N ASP A 124 1.95 23.90 32.92
CA ASP A 124 2.00 24.52 31.61
C ASP A 124 3.22 24.00 30.82
N GLY A 125 3.01 23.62 29.58
CA GLY A 125 4.05 23.05 28.72
C GLY A 125 4.28 21.57 28.93
N GLN A 126 3.61 20.90 29.88
CA GLN A 126 3.75 19.44 30.09
C GLN A 126 3.42 18.64 28.85
N ILE A 127 4.26 17.68 28.50
CA ILE A 127 4.08 16.76 27.37
C ILE A 127 3.62 15.39 27.88
N VAL A 128 2.46 14.95 27.43
CA VAL A 128 1.91 13.62 27.70
C VAL A 128 2.07 12.75 26.46
N LEU A 129 2.80 11.65 26.58
CA LEU A 129 2.86 10.59 25.59
C LEU A 129 1.66 9.66 25.78
N VAL A 130 0.82 9.52 24.77
CA VAL A 130 -0.18 8.46 24.70
C VAL A 130 0.44 7.30 23.95
N CYS A 131 0.56 6.15 24.61
CA CYS A 131 1.15 4.92 24.07
C CYS A 131 0.06 3.86 24.01
N ASP A 132 -0.51 3.66 22.83
CA ASP A 132 -1.58 2.68 22.57
C ASP A 132 -1.01 1.47 21.84
N VAL A 133 -0.97 0.31 22.52
CA VAL A 133 -0.53 -0.95 21.93
C VAL A 133 -1.61 -2.00 22.11
N GLY A 134 -2.32 -2.25 21.01
CA GLY A 134 -3.36 -3.25 20.94
C GLY A 134 -2.85 -4.65 20.60
N GLY A 135 -3.75 -5.47 20.06
CA GLY A 135 -3.38 -6.78 19.53
C GLY A 135 -2.56 -6.69 18.24
N GLY A 136 -2.97 -5.87 17.29
CA GLY A 136 -2.37 -5.81 15.96
C GLY A 136 -1.59 -4.54 15.62
N THR A 137 -1.74 -3.46 16.38
CA THR A 137 -1.16 -2.15 16.08
C THR A 137 -0.55 -1.48 17.30
N SER A 138 0.44 -0.62 17.05
CA SER A 138 1.00 0.31 18.05
C SER A 138 0.90 1.74 17.52
N ASP A 139 0.32 2.62 18.30
CA ASP A 139 0.10 4.01 17.96
C ASP A 139 0.64 4.93 19.07
N PHE A 140 1.37 5.99 18.66
CA PHE A 140 1.94 6.97 19.57
C PHE A 140 1.42 8.37 19.26
N SER A 141 1.08 9.14 20.29
CA SER A 141 0.68 10.53 20.13
C SER A 141 1.26 11.38 21.26
N LEU A 142 1.62 12.63 20.95
CA LEU A 142 2.03 13.60 21.96
C LEU A 142 0.95 14.66 22.16
N ILE A 143 0.65 14.94 23.41
CA ILE A 143 -0.34 15.94 23.81
C ILE A 143 0.35 16.94 24.75
N ARG A 144 0.30 18.21 24.38
CA ARG A 144 0.80 19.32 25.19
C ARG A 144 -0.32 19.86 26.08
N VAL A 145 -0.02 20.03 27.34
CA VAL A 145 -0.87 20.74 28.31
C VAL A 145 -0.55 22.21 28.23
N THR A 146 -1.58 23.05 28.14
CA THR A 146 -1.45 24.48 28.28
C THR A 146 -2.42 24.98 29.38
N ARG A 147 -1.97 25.95 30.18
CA ARG A 147 -2.78 26.51 31.26
C ARG A 147 -3.03 27.99 31.05
N ASP A 148 -4.29 28.38 31.26
CA ASP A 148 -4.70 29.78 31.33
C ASP A 148 -5.45 29.95 32.65
N GLY A 149 -4.73 30.38 33.71
CA GLY A 149 -5.23 30.37 35.06
C GLY A 149 -5.65 28.99 35.54
N ASP A 150 -6.93 28.84 35.90
CA ASP A 150 -7.51 27.53 36.29
C ASP A 150 -7.97 26.67 35.12
N LEU A 151 -7.97 27.23 33.91
CA LEU A 151 -8.34 26.49 32.72
C LEU A 151 -7.14 25.63 32.23
N VAL A 152 -7.41 24.37 31.97
CA VAL A 152 -6.45 23.44 31.38
C VAL A 152 -6.93 23.09 29.98
N ASN A 153 -6.08 23.34 29.02
CA ASN A 153 -6.30 22.99 27.62
C ASN A 153 -5.28 21.92 27.17
N PHE A 154 -5.66 21.13 26.20
CA PHE A 154 -4.82 20.08 25.63
C PHE A 154 -4.70 20.27 24.13
N THR A 155 -3.48 20.17 23.62
CA THR A 155 -3.20 20.29 22.19
C THR A 155 -2.35 19.11 21.75
N ARG A 156 -2.81 18.35 20.75
CA ARG A 156 -2.02 17.29 20.14
C ARG A 156 -0.91 17.88 19.29
N THR A 157 0.34 17.55 19.59
CA THR A 157 1.52 18.12 18.91
C THR A 157 2.15 17.16 17.89
N ALA A 158 2.04 15.86 18.09
CA ALA A 158 2.59 14.86 17.16
C ALA A 158 1.80 13.56 17.14
N VAL A 159 1.87 12.85 16.03
CA VAL A 159 1.31 11.50 15.82
C VAL A 159 2.38 10.62 15.16
N GLY A 160 2.53 9.39 15.65
CA GLY A 160 3.47 8.41 15.12
C GLY A 160 3.05 7.78 13.79
N ASN A 161 3.98 7.05 13.19
CA ASN A 161 3.72 6.26 11.99
C ASN A 161 2.91 5.01 12.32
N HIS A 162 2.26 4.43 11.29
CA HIS A 162 1.54 3.17 11.42
C HIS A 162 2.50 2.01 11.68
N LEU A 163 2.29 1.33 12.80
CA LEU A 163 3.06 0.15 13.15
C LEU A 163 2.11 -1.04 13.26
N LEU A 164 2.19 -1.98 12.33
CA LEU A 164 1.58 -3.31 12.48
C LEU A 164 2.46 -4.12 13.43
N LEU A 165 2.31 -3.86 14.70
CA LEU A 165 3.06 -4.48 15.79
C LEU A 165 2.21 -4.42 17.06
N GLY A 166 2.04 -5.54 17.76
CA GLY A 166 1.24 -5.59 18.98
C GLY A 166 1.26 -6.93 19.66
N GLY A 167 0.28 -7.18 20.52
CA GLY A 167 0.15 -8.40 21.31
C GLY A 167 0.10 -9.68 20.48
N ASP A 168 -0.47 -9.62 19.28
CA ASP A 168 -0.56 -10.74 18.33
C ASP A 168 0.82 -11.23 17.86
N ASN A 169 1.79 -10.31 17.73
CA ASN A 169 3.16 -10.64 17.41
C ASN A 169 3.86 -11.36 18.58
N LEU A 170 3.58 -10.93 19.80
CA LEU A 170 4.09 -11.61 21.00
C LEU A 170 3.48 -13.01 21.11
N ASP A 171 2.18 -13.21 20.83
CA ASP A 171 1.52 -14.52 20.78
C ASP A 171 2.18 -15.46 19.77
N LEU A 172 2.56 -14.95 18.59
CA LEU A 172 3.29 -15.71 17.59
C LEU A 172 4.68 -16.12 18.07
N THR A 173 5.39 -15.20 18.73
CA THR A 173 6.73 -15.49 19.29
C THR A 173 6.66 -16.59 20.35
N PHE A 174 5.65 -16.58 21.21
CA PHE A 174 5.40 -17.67 22.16
C PHE A 174 5.08 -18.98 21.45
N ALA A 175 4.28 -18.94 20.38
CA ALA A 175 3.96 -20.14 19.62
C ALA A 175 5.21 -20.76 18.96
N TRP A 176 6.13 -19.95 18.45
CA TRP A 176 7.41 -20.43 17.91
C TRP A 176 8.33 -21.01 18.96
N LEU A 177 8.40 -20.39 20.15
CA LEU A 177 9.15 -20.95 21.29
C LEU A 177 8.64 -22.36 21.61
N VAL A 178 7.32 -22.52 21.70
CA VAL A 178 6.71 -23.83 22.02
C VAL A 178 6.91 -24.82 20.88
N GLU A 179 6.74 -24.43 19.61
CA GLU A 179 6.97 -25.29 18.44
C GLU A 179 8.43 -25.78 18.41
N ALA A 180 9.38 -24.91 18.72
CA ALA A 180 10.81 -25.28 18.84
C ALA A 180 11.05 -26.29 19.96
N LYS A 181 10.45 -26.10 21.15
CA LYS A 181 10.54 -27.05 22.27
C LYS A 181 9.92 -28.42 21.95
N LEU A 182 8.80 -28.43 21.18
CA LEU A 182 8.14 -29.66 20.75
C LEU A 182 8.97 -30.47 19.74
N GLY A 183 9.85 -29.80 18.97
CA GLY A 183 10.70 -30.44 17.96
C GLY A 183 9.90 -31.13 16.83
N ALA A 184 8.67 -30.75 16.63
CA ALA A 184 7.73 -31.38 15.68
C ALA A 184 7.19 -30.34 14.69
N GLN A 185 7.06 -30.72 13.42
CA GLN A 185 6.34 -29.90 12.44
C GLN A 185 4.85 -29.97 12.70
N LEU A 186 4.26 -28.84 13.04
CA LEU A 186 2.82 -28.73 13.32
C LEU A 186 2.03 -28.42 12.04
N SER A 187 0.85 -29.00 11.90
CA SER A 187 -0.11 -28.64 10.87
C SER A 187 -0.70 -27.24 11.14
N ILE A 188 -1.27 -26.58 10.11
CA ILE A 188 -1.94 -25.29 10.24
C ILE A 188 -2.99 -25.29 11.37
N ARG A 189 -3.75 -26.38 11.49
CA ARG A 189 -4.74 -26.54 12.55
C ARG A 189 -4.12 -26.57 13.93
N GLN A 190 -3.02 -27.29 14.09
CA GLN A 190 -2.28 -27.38 15.35
C GLN A 190 -1.64 -26.04 15.73
N ARG A 191 -1.02 -25.34 14.77
CA ARG A 191 -0.46 -23.99 14.96
C ARG A 191 -1.51 -22.97 15.41
N SER A 192 -2.69 -22.97 14.79
CA SER A 192 -3.79 -22.08 15.18
C SER A 192 -4.29 -22.38 16.60
N GLY A 193 -4.35 -23.67 16.99
CA GLY A 193 -4.69 -24.07 18.36
C GLY A 193 -3.60 -23.68 19.36
N LEU A 194 -2.34 -23.86 18.99
CA LEU A 194 -1.17 -23.48 19.77
C LEU A 194 -1.16 -21.97 20.04
N ARG A 195 -1.30 -21.14 19.01
CA ARG A 195 -1.31 -19.68 19.16
C ARG A 195 -2.34 -19.21 20.20
N ARG A 196 -3.55 -19.75 20.20
CA ARG A 196 -4.58 -19.38 21.19
C ARG A 196 -4.21 -19.77 22.61
N GLN A 197 -3.60 -20.96 22.79
CA GLN A 197 -3.11 -21.38 24.12
C GLN A 197 -1.95 -20.49 24.57
N CYS A 198 -1.06 -20.09 23.65
CA CYS A 198 0.04 -19.18 23.92
C CYS A 198 -0.48 -17.79 24.31
N SER A 199 -1.53 -17.27 23.63
CA SER A 199 -2.17 -16.00 24.00
C SER A 199 -2.70 -16.04 25.44
N ALA A 200 -3.45 -17.07 25.80
CA ALA A 200 -3.95 -17.25 27.17
C ALA A 200 -2.80 -17.45 28.19
N ALA A 201 -1.77 -18.20 27.82
CA ALA A 201 -0.60 -18.41 28.69
C ALA A 201 0.18 -17.10 28.93
N LYS A 202 0.36 -16.29 27.88
CA LYS A 202 0.96 -14.95 27.96
C LYS A 202 0.23 -14.08 28.98
N GLU A 203 -1.09 -13.97 28.86
CA GLU A 203 -1.90 -13.17 29.77
C GLU A 203 -1.70 -13.59 31.22
N VAL A 204 -1.79 -14.90 31.52
CA VAL A 204 -1.61 -15.42 32.86
C VAL A 204 -0.17 -15.19 33.39
N LEU A 205 0.85 -15.51 32.58
CA LEU A 205 2.24 -15.45 33.01
C LEU A 205 2.78 -14.01 33.21
N LEU A 206 2.26 -13.05 32.46
CA LEU A 206 2.67 -11.66 32.60
C LEU A 206 1.87 -10.87 33.63
N THR A 207 0.63 -11.32 33.99
CA THR A 207 -0.21 -10.62 34.97
C THR A 207 -0.17 -11.23 36.36
N ASP A 208 -0.08 -12.57 36.48
CA ASP A 208 -0.07 -13.25 37.79
C ASP A 208 1.37 -13.59 38.24
N PRO A 209 1.92 -12.84 39.21
CA PRO A 209 3.28 -13.09 39.70
C PRO A 209 3.48 -14.43 40.42
N LEU A 210 2.39 -15.09 40.82
CA LEU A 210 2.44 -16.39 41.50
C LEU A 210 2.49 -17.57 40.54
N ARG A 211 2.20 -17.35 39.28
CA ARG A 211 2.26 -18.38 38.22
C ARG A 211 3.65 -18.44 37.62
N ASN A 212 4.33 -19.56 37.86
CA ASN A 212 5.69 -19.80 37.36
C ASN A 212 5.71 -20.44 35.97
N SER A 213 4.65 -21.16 35.60
CA SER A 213 4.56 -21.82 34.29
C SER A 213 3.13 -22.10 33.87
N VAL A 214 2.93 -22.37 32.58
CA VAL A 214 1.67 -22.81 31.96
C VAL A 214 1.96 -23.98 31.02
N GLU A 215 1.26 -25.10 31.22
CA GLU A 215 1.31 -26.26 30.32
C GLU A 215 0.56 -25.97 29.02
N ILE A 216 1.16 -26.25 27.88
CA ILE A 216 0.63 -26.15 26.54
C ILE A 216 0.43 -27.56 25.97
N THR A 217 -0.74 -27.85 25.45
CA THR A 217 -1.10 -29.16 24.94
C THR A 217 -1.52 -29.10 23.48
N VAL A 218 -0.81 -29.80 22.59
CA VAL A 218 -1.11 -29.89 21.18
C VAL A 218 -1.63 -31.30 20.84
N LEU A 219 -2.85 -31.39 20.34
CA LEU A 219 -3.44 -32.67 19.94
C LEU A 219 -2.73 -33.25 18.71
N GLY A 220 -2.35 -34.52 18.75
CA GLY A 220 -1.70 -35.22 17.65
C GLY A 220 -2.59 -35.32 16.39
N SER A 221 -1.99 -35.33 15.23
CA SER A 221 -2.68 -35.58 13.96
C SER A 221 -2.65 -37.09 13.65
N GLY A 222 -3.75 -37.82 13.86
CA GLY A 222 -3.88 -39.23 13.52
C GLY A 222 -5.29 -39.73 13.63
N SER A 223 -5.70 -40.68 12.78
CA SER A 223 -7.01 -41.37 12.82
C SER A 223 -7.12 -42.44 13.92
N ALA A 224 -6.07 -42.64 14.71
CA ALA A 224 -6.08 -43.51 15.86
C ALA A 224 -6.76 -42.83 17.05
N LEU A 225 -7.61 -43.57 17.78
CA LEU A 225 -8.35 -43.09 18.95
C LEU A 225 -7.50 -42.53 20.09
N ILE A 226 -6.18 -42.71 20.02
CA ILE A 226 -5.16 -42.17 20.92
C ILE A 226 -4.04 -41.55 20.07
N GLY A 227 -4.30 -40.37 19.51
CA GLY A 227 -3.23 -39.54 18.92
C GLY A 227 -2.27 -39.12 20.03
N LYS A 228 -0.93 -39.30 19.84
CA LYS A 228 0.05 -38.80 20.78
C LYS A 228 -0.14 -37.31 21.02
N THR A 229 -0.60 -36.94 22.22
CA THR A 229 -0.68 -35.55 22.66
C THR A 229 0.73 -35.05 22.91
N LEU A 230 1.10 -33.96 22.25
CA LEU A 230 2.36 -33.27 22.47
C LEU A 230 2.16 -32.28 23.63
N LYS A 231 3.05 -32.28 24.58
CA LYS A 231 3.03 -31.38 25.73
C LYS A 231 4.32 -30.58 25.81
N SER A 232 4.17 -29.32 26.13
CA SER A 232 5.27 -28.40 26.41
C SER A 232 4.86 -27.46 27.53
N GLU A 233 5.78 -26.67 28.03
CA GLU A 233 5.58 -25.71 29.10
C GLU A 233 6.23 -24.38 28.73
N ILE A 234 5.54 -23.29 29.07
CA ILE A 234 6.12 -21.92 29.00
C ILE A 234 6.38 -21.49 30.43
N LEU A 235 7.64 -21.15 30.74
CA LEU A 235 8.01 -20.59 32.00
C LEU A 235 7.80 -19.08 32.04
N ARG A 236 7.50 -18.56 33.24
CA ARG A 236 7.33 -17.11 33.44
C ARG A 236 8.57 -16.31 33.05
N GLU A 237 9.78 -16.87 33.36
CA GLU A 237 11.05 -16.25 33.00
C GLU A 237 11.19 -16.10 31.47
N GLU A 238 10.86 -17.13 30.70
CA GLU A 238 10.86 -17.08 29.23
C GLU A 238 9.84 -16.07 28.68
N ALA A 239 8.67 -16.03 29.31
CA ALA A 239 7.63 -15.06 28.96
C ALA A 239 8.08 -13.61 29.16
N LEU A 240 8.73 -13.34 30.29
CA LEU A 240 9.30 -12.03 30.62
C LEU A 240 10.46 -11.68 29.70
N GLU A 241 11.38 -12.62 29.44
CA GLU A 241 12.50 -12.38 28.52
C GLU A 241 12.01 -12.01 27.13
N LEU A 242 11.09 -12.77 26.57
CA LEU A 242 10.51 -12.45 25.25
C LEU A 242 9.82 -11.08 25.22
N ALA A 243 9.02 -10.77 26.25
CA ALA A 243 8.28 -9.50 26.27
C ALA A 243 9.21 -8.31 26.54
N LEU A 244 10.14 -8.42 27.48
CA LEU A 244 10.99 -7.30 27.90
C LEU A 244 12.21 -7.10 27.01
N GLU A 245 12.89 -8.18 26.61
CA GLU A 245 14.10 -8.03 25.78
C GLU A 245 13.81 -8.15 24.28
N GLY A 246 12.73 -8.83 23.89
CA GLY A 246 12.30 -8.92 22.49
C GLY A 246 11.50 -7.70 22.03
N PHE A 247 10.51 -7.28 22.82
CA PHE A 247 9.57 -6.23 22.43
C PHE A 247 9.83 -4.88 23.10
N LEU A 248 10.38 -4.86 24.31
CA LEU A 248 10.66 -3.64 25.08
C LEU A 248 12.12 -3.58 25.55
N PRO A 249 13.12 -3.84 24.68
CA PRO A 249 14.51 -3.78 25.09
C PRO A 249 14.90 -2.40 25.61
N PHE A 250 15.89 -2.33 26.49
CA PHE A 250 16.57 -1.07 26.76
C PHE A 250 17.35 -0.65 25.50
N THR A 251 17.15 0.59 25.08
CA THR A 251 17.79 1.18 23.89
C THR A 251 18.47 2.48 24.25
N GLU A 252 19.48 2.85 23.49
CA GLU A 252 20.12 4.16 23.64
C GLU A 252 19.29 5.24 22.94
N ARG A 253 19.44 6.48 23.41
CA ARG A 253 18.78 7.62 22.76
C ARG A 253 19.25 7.76 21.30
N GLY A 254 18.31 7.94 20.36
CA GLY A 254 18.60 7.99 18.93
C GLY A 254 18.73 6.61 18.25
N GLU A 255 18.64 5.50 19.00
CA GLU A 255 18.63 4.15 18.42
C GLU A 255 17.26 3.88 17.77
N GLY A 256 17.19 4.03 16.44
CA GLY A 256 16.00 3.76 15.65
C GLY A 256 15.77 2.27 15.37
N PRO A 257 14.63 1.95 14.68
CA PRO A 257 14.31 0.58 14.27
C PRO A 257 15.41 -0.02 13.40
N LYS A 258 15.69 -1.29 13.59
CA LYS A 258 16.66 -2.03 12.78
C LYS A 258 15.99 -2.49 11.48
N GLU A 259 16.63 -2.21 10.35
CA GLU A 259 16.22 -2.81 9.08
C GLU A 259 16.69 -4.26 9.04
N GLU A 260 15.85 -5.18 9.45
CA GLU A 260 16.07 -6.59 9.21
C GLU A 260 15.55 -6.95 7.83
N LYS A 261 16.36 -7.61 7.02
CA LYS A 261 15.98 -8.04 5.65
C LYS A 261 14.77 -8.99 5.62
N ARG A 262 14.27 -9.44 6.78
CA ARG A 262 13.14 -10.37 6.92
C ARG A 262 12.35 -10.08 8.18
N SER A 263 11.07 -9.81 8.05
CA SER A 263 10.16 -9.86 9.19
C SER A 263 9.82 -11.30 9.53
N LEU A 264 10.10 -11.71 10.76
CA LEU A 264 9.72 -13.02 11.29
C LEU A 264 8.19 -13.19 11.36
N PHE A 265 7.43 -12.09 11.35
CA PHE A 265 5.98 -12.07 11.61
C PHE A 265 5.08 -12.18 10.35
N ARG A 266 5.64 -12.31 9.14
CA ARG A 266 4.85 -12.35 7.90
C ARG A 266 4.12 -13.69 7.63
N GLU A 267 4.10 -14.63 8.56
CA GLU A 267 3.44 -15.94 8.37
C GLU A 267 1.94 -15.88 8.05
N LEU A 268 1.29 -14.74 8.24
CA LEU A 268 -0.17 -14.59 8.11
C LEU A 268 -0.61 -13.67 6.96
N GLY A 269 0.31 -13.29 6.06
CA GLY A 269 0.02 -12.40 4.94
C GLY A 269 -0.15 -10.92 5.33
N LEU A 270 0.05 -10.55 6.60
CA LEU A 270 0.05 -9.16 7.07
C LEU A 270 1.49 -8.61 7.08
N PRO A 271 1.72 -7.37 6.60
CA PRO A 271 3.04 -6.75 6.54
C PRO A 271 3.46 -6.19 7.92
N TYR A 272 3.68 -7.08 8.89
CA TYR A 272 4.21 -6.67 10.18
C TYR A 272 5.59 -6.01 10.03
N VAL A 273 5.91 -5.07 10.93
CA VAL A 273 7.22 -4.39 10.93
C VAL A 273 8.35 -5.40 11.12
N SER A 274 9.52 -5.12 10.56
CA SER A 274 10.67 -6.01 10.63
C SER A 274 11.29 -6.07 12.03
N ASP A 275 11.30 -4.95 12.75
CA ASP A 275 11.83 -4.86 14.11
C ASP A 275 10.69 -4.93 15.14
N ALA A 276 10.71 -5.96 16.00
CA ALA A 276 9.71 -6.15 17.05
C ALA A 276 9.89 -5.19 18.25
N ALA A 277 10.97 -4.45 18.32
CA ALA A 277 11.28 -3.60 19.47
C ALA A 277 10.45 -2.31 19.45
N ILE A 278 9.31 -2.32 20.14
CA ILE A 278 8.41 -1.16 20.28
C ILE A 278 9.18 0.08 20.81
N THR A 279 10.15 -0.14 21.69
CA THR A 279 10.99 0.93 22.27
C THR A 279 11.85 1.64 21.22
N ARG A 280 12.34 0.96 20.16
CA ARG A 280 13.09 1.62 19.07
C ARG A 280 12.17 2.48 18.20
N HIS A 281 10.97 1.99 17.93
CA HIS A 281 9.96 2.77 17.21
C HIS A 281 9.52 3.99 18.00
N LEU A 282 9.35 3.85 19.32
CA LEU A 282 9.03 4.95 20.23
C LEU A 282 10.16 5.99 20.29
N ASN A 283 11.42 5.53 20.32
CA ASN A 283 12.59 6.41 20.28
C ASN A 283 12.61 7.26 19.00
N ALA A 284 12.48 6.60 17.84
CA ALA A 284 12.42 7.30 16.54
C ALA A 284 11.26 8.31 16.48
N PHE A 285 10.11 7.99 17.07
CA PHE A 285 8.97 8.91 17.15
C PHE A 285 9.28 10.15 17.99
N LEU A 286 9.84 9.97 19.20
CA LEU A 286 10.14 11.09 20.12
C LEU A 286 11.27 11.97 19.57
N GLU A 287 12.31 11.37 18.98
CA GLU A 287 13.39 12.14 18.32
C GLU A 287 12.86 12.92 17.10
N GLY A 288 11.99 12.31 16.28
CA GLY A 288 11.36 12.99 15.15
C GLY A 288 10.41 14.13 15.56
N ALA A 289 9.79 14.04 16.73
CA ALA A 289 8.95 15.10 17.29
C ALA A 289 9.75 16.21 17.99
N GLY A 290 11.00 15.94 18.36
CA GLY A 290 11.84 16.87 19.11
C GLY A 290 11.33 17.18 20.53
N GLU A 291 10.50 16.29 21.09
CA GLU A 291 9.80 16.49 22.36
C GLU A 291 10.19 15.43 23.39
N THR A 292 10.09 15.81 24.65
CA THR A 292 10.39 14.91 25.78
C THR A 292 9.10 14.64 26.54
N ALA A 293 8.76 13.37 26.77
CA ALA A 293 7.57 13.02 27.53
C ALA A 293 7.77 13.22 29.05
N ASP A 294 6.92 14.05 29.64
CA ASP A 294 6.86 14.24 31.12
C ASP A 294 5.98 13.20 31.79
N ALA A 295 4.97 12.73 31.07
CA ALA A 295 4.04 11.70 31.53
C ALA A 295 3.70 10.73 30.40
N ILE A 296 3.30 9.52 30.75
CA ILE A 296 2.85 8.48 29.80
C ILE A 296 1.47 8.02 30.19
N LEU A 297 0.52 8.04 29.23
CA LEU A 297 -0.75 7.37 29.31
C LEU A 297 -0.69 6.10 28.48
N PHE A 298 -0.80 4.96 29.14
CA PHE A 298 -0.84 3.66 28.48
C PHE A 298 -2.27 3.27 28.12
N ASN A 299 -2.44 2.65 26.95
CA ASN A 299 -3.68 2.08 26.48
C ASN A 299 -3.42 0.78 25.70
N GLY A 300 -4.48 -0.01 25.51
CA GLY A 300 -4.42 -1.29 24.82
C GLY A 300 -4.06 -2.50 25.69
N GLY A 301 -4.52 -3.66 25.29
CA GLY A 301 -4.38 -4.91 26.06
C GLY A 301 -2.95 -5.37 26.29
N PHE A 302 -1.99 -4.95 25.42
CA PHE A 302 -0.57 -5.23 25.62
C PHE A 302 -0.05 -4.69 26.95
N PHE A 303 -0.55 -3.57 27.42
CA PHE A 303 -0.11 -2.89 28.63
C PHE A 303 -0.91 -3.23 29.90
N ILE A 304 -1.79 -4.23 29.86
CA ILE A 304 -2.46 -4.74 31.07
C ILE A 304 -1.43 -5.16 32.14
N PRO A 305 -0.34 -5.90 31.82
CA PRO A 305 0.70 -6.20 32.80
C PRO A 305 1.49 -4.95 33.20
N GLU A 306 1.52 -4.64 34.50
CA GLU A 306 2.19 -3.46 35.06
C GLU A 306 3.69 -3.42 34.74
N ILE A 307 4.34 -4.58 34.71
CA ILE A 307 5.76 -4.71 34.42
C ILE A 307 6.14 -4.16 33.03
N LEU A 308 5.24 -4.25 32.03
CA LEU A 308 5.48 -3.74 30.69
C LEU A 308 5.39 -2.21 30.67
N ARG A 309 4.43 -1.62 31.41
CA ARG A 309 4.31 -0.17 31.59
C ARG A 309 5.54 0.43 32.30
N ALA A 310 5.95 -0.23 33.36
CA ALA A 310 7.14 0.17 34.11
C ALA A 310 8.40 0.14 33.22
N ARG A 311 8.59 -0.92 32.41
CA ARG A 311 9.72 -1.04 31.48
C ARG A 311 9.76 0.11 30.49
N VAL A 312 8.66 0.47 29.84
CA VAL A 312 8.62 1.60 28.89
C VAL A 312 8.97 2.91 29.60
N ALA A 313 8.41 3.17 30.79
CA ALA A 313 8.72 4.35 31.56
C ALA A 313 10.21 4.42 31.97
N ASP A 314 10.82 3.27 32.31
CA ASP A 314 12.24 3.19 32.64
C ASP A 314 13.14 3.42 31.41
N VAL A 315 12.75 2.89 30.24
CA VAL A 315 13.45 3.13 28.97
C VAL A 315 13.43 4.61 28.61
N VAL A 316 12.26 5.24 28.59
CA VAL A 316 12.10 6.68 28.33
C VAL A 316 12.86 7.52 29.37
N GLY A 317 12.82 7.09 30.64
CA GLY A 317 13.55 7.74 31.73
C GLY A 317 15.07 7.73 31.52
N ARG A 318 15.64 6.64 30.96
CA ARG A 318 17.06 6.56 30.61
C ARG A 318 17.45 7.50 29.47
N TRP A 319 16.59 7.67 28.47
CA TRP A 319 16.88 8.56 27.34
C TRP A 319 17.01 10.02 27.76
N TYR A 320 16.18 10.45 28.70
CA TYR A 320 16.05 11.86 29.06
C TYR A 320 16.51 12.17 30.50
N GLY A 321 17.05 11.20 31.21
CA GLY A 321 17.55 11.37 32.58
C GLY A 321 16.48 11.58 33.64
N ARG A 322 15.19 11.50 33.26
CA ARG A 322 14.06 11.65 34.17
C ARG A 322 12.96 10.65 33.78
N ARG A 323 12.53 9.83 34.75
CA ARG A 323 11.43 8.88 34.55
C ARG A 323 10.11 9.63 34.41
N PRO A 324 9.35 9.45 33.34
CA PRO A 324 8.04 10.06 33.18
C PRO A 324 7.02 9.51 34.18
N GLU A 325 6.05 10.33 34.57
CA GLU A 325 4.92 9.90 35.40
C GLU A 325 4.03 8.97 34.58
N ILE A 326 3.61 7.84 35.17
CA ILE A 326 2.61 6.96 34.55
C ILE A 326 1.23 7.48 34.98
N LEU A 327 0.44 7.96 34.02
CA LEU A 327 -0.92 8.40 34.28
C LEU A 327 -1.81 7.17 34.50
N GLU A 328 -2.63 7.23 35.56
CA GLU A 328 -3.55 6.16 35.90
C GLU A 328 -4.65 6.00 34.83
N ASN A 329 -4.81 4.78 34.33
CA ASN A 329 -5.90 4.37 33.46
C ASN A 329 -6.42 3.02 33.99
N SER A 330 -7.59 3.05 34.63
CA SER A 330 -8.12 1.92 35.38
C SER A 330 -8.68 0.80 34.52
N GLU A 331 -9.08 1.10 33.28
CA GLU A 331 -9.76 0.14 32.40
C GLU A 331 -9.26 0.28 30.97
N LEU A 332 -8.07 -0.29 30.72
CA LEU A 332 -7.38 -0.24 29.43
C LEU A 332 -8.25 -0.79 28.27
N ASP A 333 -9.08 -1.79 28.54
CA ASP A 333 -9.95 -2.42 27.52
C ASP A 333 -11.13 -1.55 27.09
N LEU A 334 -11.61 -0.67 27.97
CA LEU A 334 -12.80 0.16 27.73
C LEU A 334 -12.47 1.64 27.51
N ALA A 335 -11.22 2.04 27.69
CA ALA A 335 -10.81 3.42 27.64
C ALA A 335 -11.16 4.09 26.31
N VAL A 336 -10.88 3.43 25.18
CA VAL A 336 -11.18 3.94 23.84
C VAL A 336 -12.69 4.17 23.64
N ALA A 337 -13.53 3.21 24.02
CA ALA A 337 -14.98 3.32 23.89
C ALA A 337 -15.56 4.42 24.77
N ARG A 338 -15.09 4.52 26.02
CA ARG A 338 -15.53 5.56 26.97
C ARG A 338 -15.09 6.95 26.53
N GLY A 339 -13.86 7.07 26.03
CA GLY A 339 -13.35 8.32 25.52
C GLY A 339 -14.08 8.79 24.26
N ALA A 340 -14.42 7.87 23.36
CA ALA A 340 -15.26 8.17 22.20
C ALA A 340 -16.65 8.66 22.61
N ALA A 341 -17.27 8.04 23.61
CA ALA A 341 -18.54 8.48 24.16
C ALA A 341 -18.43 9.87 24.82
N TYR A 342 -17.36 10.12 25.60
CA TYR A 342 -17.11 11.44 26.20
C TYR A 342 -16.89 12.52 25.14
N TYR A 343 -16.14 12.22 24.08
CA TYR A 343 -15.93 13.13 22.95
C TYR A 343 -17.26 13.50 22.28
N SER A 344 -18.13 12.53 22.01
CA SER A 344 -19.47 12.78 21.47
C SER A 344 -20.30 13.66 22.41
N TYR A 345 -20.27 13.35 23.71
CA TYR A 345 -20.96 14.14 24.73
C TYR A 345 -20.51 15.61 24.76
N VAL A 346 -19.19 15.85 24.74
CA VAL A 346 -18.66 17.23 24.76
C VAL A 346 -19.03 17.97 23.47
N ARG A 347 -18.98 17.32 22.31
CA ARG A 347 -19.38 17.92 21.02
C ARG A 347 -20.88 18.27 20.98
N SER A 348 -21.73 17.42 21.50
CA SER A 348 -23.18 17.63 21.45
C SER A 348 -23.67 18.64 22.50
N THR A 349 -23.03 18.70 23.69
CA THR A 349 -23.46 19.53 24.79
C THR A 349 -22.69 20.84 24.93
N GLY A 350 -21.50 20.95 24.35
CA GLY A 350 -20.53 22.02 24.58
C GLY A 350 -19.95 22.06 26.01
N SER A 351 -20.20 21.00 26.81
CA SER A 351 -19.76 20.92 28.19
C SER A 351 -18.65 19.92 28.38
N GLY A 352 -17.48 20.36 28.82
CA GLY A 352 -16.31 19.50 29.01
C GLY A 352 -15.04 20.09 28.38
N VAL A 353 -14.04 19.27 28.18
CA VAL A 353 -12.76 19.69 27.61
C VAL A 353 -12.51 18.95 26.31
N LEU A 354 -12.29 19.70 25.23
CA LEU A 354 -11.83 19.17 23.94
C LEU A 354 -10.30 19.25 23.87
N VAL A 355 -9.71 18.19 23.37
CA VAL A 355 -8.31 18.20 22.93
C VAL A 355 -8.27 18.92 21.59
N ARG A 356 -7.61 20.06 21.54
CA ARG A 356 -7.43 20.79 20.30
C ARG A 356 -6.45 20.01 19.43
N GLY A 357 -6.92 19.56 18.29
CA GLY A 357 -6.14 18.85 17.28
C GLY A 357 -5.88 19.76 16.10
N GLY A 358 -5.27 20.93 16.32
CA GLY A 358 -4.84 21.76 15.20
C GLY A 358 -3.80 21.02 14.35
N LEU A 359 -3.80 21.25 13.03
CA LEU A 359 -2.78 20.70 12.14
C LEU A 359 -1.37 21.02 12.68
N PRO A 360 -0.50 20.01 12.86
CA PRO A 360 0.85 20.27 13.37
C PRO A 360 1.74 20.96 12.32
N ARG A 361 1.29 21.02 11.07
CA ARG A 361 2.04 21.53 9.91
C ARG A 361 1.24 22.56 9.15
N THR A 362 1.95 23.53 8.56
CA THR A 362 1.38 24.38 7.51
C THR A 362 1.50 23.63 6.17
N TYR A 363 0.43 23.58 5.39
CA TYR A 363 0.40 22.96 4.06
C TYR A 363 0.38 24.02 2.97
N PHE A 364 1.14 23.74 1.89
CA PHE A 364 1.26 24.63 0.75
C PHE A 364 1.04 23.87 -0.54
N ILE A 365 0.42 24.53 -1.52
CA ILE A 365 0.28 24.03 -2.88
C ILE A 365 1.20 24.82 -3.81
N GLY A 366 2.05 24.12 -4.58
CA GLY A 366 2.97 24.76 -5.50
C GLY A 366 2.28 25.42 -6.68
N ILE A 367 2.73 26.61 -7.04
CA ILE A 367 2.27 27.40 -8.19
C ILE A 367 3.34 27.36 -9.26
N GLY A 368 2.99 26.89 -10.45
CA GLY A 368 3.93 26.83 -11.58
C GLY A 368 5.06 25.82 -11.41
N GLU A 369 6.06 25.90 -12.27
CA GLU A 369 7.26 25.07 -12.20
C GLU A 369 8.36 25.80 -11.42
N PRO A 370 9.21 25.08 -10.66
CA PRO A 370 10.35 25.67 -9.98
C PRO A 370 11.26 26.39 -10.97
N ARG A 371 11.71 27.60 -10.63
CA ARG A 371 12.63 28.40 -11.42
C ARG A 371 13.84 28.77 -10.58
N ASP A 372 15.03 28.55 -11.12
CA ASP A 372 16.32 28.95 -10.52
C ASP A 372 16.49 28.49 -9.04
N GLY A 373 15.98 27.29 -8.70
CA GLY A 373 16.06 26.78 -7.34
C GLY A 373 15.03 27.38 -6.37
N GLN A 374 14.07 28.17 -6.86
CA GLN A 374 12.97 28.70 -6.06
C GLN A 374 11.63 28.03 -6.40
N ILE A 375 10.84 27.78 -5.38
CA ILE A 375 9.48 27.23 -5.47
C ILE A 375 8.53 28.31 -4.96
N SER A 376 7.57 28.71 -5.79
CA SER A 376 6.44 29.54 -5.35
C SER A 376 5.29 28.63 -4.94
N ALA A 377 4.69 28.87 -3.78
CA ALA A 377 3.58 28.09 -3.28
C ALA A 377 2.57 28.97 -2.52
N VAL A 378 1.31 28.52 -2.50
CA VAL A 378 0.23 29.19 -1.71
C VAL A 378 0.02 28.41 -0.43
N CYS A 379 -0.03 29.10 0.70
CA CYS A 379 -0.46 28.52 1.97
C CYS A 379 -1.93 28.07 1.86
N LEU A 380 -2.10 26.76 1.86
CA LEU A 380 -3.41 26.11 1.70
C LEU A 380 -4.12 25.94 3.03
N VAL A 381 -3.39 25.47 4.05
CA VAL A 381 -3.91 25.37 5.42
C VAL A 381 -2.79 25.73 6.40
N PRO A 382 -2.97 26.77 7.22
CA PRO A 382 -1.96 27.15 8.19
C PRO A 382 -1.90 26.17 9.37
N ARG A 383 -0.74 26.08 10.01
CA ARG A 383 -0.56 25.36 11.28
C ARG A 383 -1.59 25.83 12.31
N GLY A 384 -2.15 24.90 13.07
CA GLY A 384 -3.15 25.18 14.09
C GLY A 384 -4.58 25.33 13.55
N ALA A 385 -4.82 25.13 12.25
CA ALA A 385 -6.17 25.09 11.70
C ALA A 385 -7.00 24.00 12.39
N GLU A 386 -8.22 24.36 12.82
CA GLU A 386 -9.12 23.44 13.52
C GLU A 386 -9.78 22.44 12.56
N GLU A 387 -10.08 21.25 13.07
CA GLU A 387 -10.86 20.25 12.35
C GLU A 387 -12.23 20.79 11.95
N GLY A 388 -12.67 20.47 10.73
CA GLY A 388 -13.93 20.96 10.17
C GLY A 388 -13.84 22.33 9.50
N ALA A 389 -12.76 23.08 9.70
CA ALA A 389 -12.58 24.37 9.06
C ALA A 389 -12.43 24.20 7.55
N ALA A 390 -13.35 24.74 6.78
CA ALA A 390 -13.24 24.87 5.33
C ALA A 390 -12.60 26.24 5.01
N VAL A 391 -11.63 26.21 4.11
CA VAL A 391 -10.91 27.39 3.65
C VAL A 391 -11.03 27.51 2.13
N GLU A 392 -11.26 28.71 1.65
CA GLU A 392 -11.31 29.00 0.21
C GLU A 392 -10.29 30.10 -0.11
N ILE A 393 -9.54 29.86 -1.18
CA ILE A 393 -8.59 30.82 -1.73
C ILE A 393 -9.14 31.30 -3.05
N ASP A 394 -9.62 32.53 -3.07
CA ASP A 394 -10.12 33.21 -4.25
C ASP A 394 -9.06 34.25 -4.70
N ASN A 395 -8.12 33.80 -5.53
CA ASN A 395 -7.11 34.65 -6.12
C ASN A 395 -7.32 34.74 -7.64
N GLU A 396 -7.31 35.96 -8.18
CA GLU A 396 -7.50 36.18 -9.62
C GLU A 396 -6.43 35.54 -10.50
N ALA A 397 -5.24 35.34 -9.97
CA ALA A 397 -4.12 34.71 -10.67
C ALA A 397 -4.24 33.17 -10.77
N LEU A 398 -5.16 32.53 -10.04
CA LEU A 398 -5.32 31.08 -10.07
C LEU A 398 -6.08 30.63 -11.33
N GLN A 399 -5.32 30.03 -12.24
CA GLN A 399 -5.86 29.46 -13.47
C GLN A 399 -5.45 28.00 -13.57
N LEU A 400 -6.34 27.18 -14.11
CA LEU A 400 -6.15 25.74 -14.26
C LEU A 400 -6.31 25.33 -15.71
N VAL A 401 -5.45 24.43 -16.19
CA VAL A 401 -5.56 23.86 -17.52
C VAL A 401 -6.53 22.69 -17.50
N ALA A 402 -7.66 22.82 -18.21
CA ALA A 402 -8.64 21.76 -18.36
C ALA A 402 -8.27 20.79 -19.50
N ASN A 403 -8.85 19.59 -19.44
CA ASN A 403 -8.78 18.52 -20.44
C ASN A 403 -7.39 17.89 -20.63
N ARG A 404 -6.48 18.11 -19.67
CA ARG A 404 -5.24 17.35 -19.54
C ARG A 404 -4.98 16.99 -18.07
N PRO A 405 -4.13 15.98 -17.79
CA PRO A 405 -3.68 15.71 -16.44
C PRO A 405 -2.90 16.90 -15.88
N VAL A 406 -3.29 17.36 -14.71
CA VAL A 406 -2.59 18.42 -13.97
C VAL A 406 -2.04 17.83 -12.69
N SER A 407 -0.79 18.13 -12.39
CA SER A 407 -0.11 17.72 -11.18
C SER A 407 0.14 18.93 -10.31
N PHE A 408 -0.31 18.87 -9.06
CA PHE A 408 -0.07 19.89 -8.05
C PHE A 408 0.97 19.37 -7.07
N ARG A 409 2.00 20.14 -6.82
CA ARG A 409 2.99 19.81 -5.80
C ARG A 409 2.48 20.27 -4.45
N LEU A 410 2.47 19.37 -3.49
CA LEU A 410 2.10 19.67 -2.11
C LEU A 410 3.36 19.69 -1.24
N TYR A 411 3.44 20.70 -0.38
CA TYR A 411 4.53 20.86 0.57
C TYR A 411 3.96 21.04 1.97
N SER A 412 4.73 20.70 3.00
CA SER A 412 4.39 21.06 4.37
C SER A 412 5.63 21.45 5.17
N SER A 413 5.42 22.29 6.19
CA SER A 413 6.47 22.72 7.12
C SER A 413 5.97 22.67 8.56
N LEU A 414 6.85 22.23 9.47
CA LEU A 414 6.62 22.26 10.92
C LEU A 414 7.02 23.59 11.56
N THR A 415 7.92 24.33 10.92
CA THR A 415 8.54 25.55 11.46
C THR A 415 7.78 26.82 11.07
N ARG A 416 7.15 26.82 9.91
CA ARG A 416 6.42 27.99 9.38
C ARG A 416 5.03 28.12 10.00
N SER A 417 4.97 28.80 11.14
CA SER A 417 3.74 29.03 11.91
C SER A 417 3.05 30.37 11.62
N GLU A 418 3.74 31.30 10.93
CA GLU A 418 3.21 32.65 10.67
C GLU A 418 2.52 32.81 9.33
N ASP A 419 2.65 31.82 8.45
CA ASP A 419 2.04 31.85 7.12
C ASP A 419 0.50 31.73 7.25
N ARG A 420 -0.20 32.65 6.58
CA ARG A 420 -1.65 32.70 6.59
C ARG A 420 -2.23 32.11 5.32
N LEU A 421 -3.47 31.67 5.42
CA LEU A 421 -4.25 31.18 4.29
C LEU A 421 -4.16 32.13 3.08
N GLY A 422 -3.86 31.56 1.91
CA GLY A 422 -3.78 32.27 0.64
C GLY A 422 -2.50 33.07 0.41
N ASN A 423 -1.61 33.15 1.41
CA ASN A 423 -0.32 33.82 1.23
C ASN A 423 0.53 33.05 0.21
N VAL A 424 1.05 33.79 -0.77
CA VAL A 424 2.06 33.27 -1.68
C VAL A 424 3.41 33.38 -0.98
N VAL A 425 4.11 32.27 -0.91
CA VAL A 425 5.42 32.15 -0.27
C VAL A 425 6.43 31.56 -1.25
N GLU A 426 7.70 31.93 -1.09
CA GLU A 426 8.80 31.39 -1.87
C GLU A 426 9.69 30.54 -0.98
N PHE A 427 10.11 29.40 -1.48
CA PHE A 427 11.04 28.48 -0.84
C PHE A 427 12.29 28.33 -1.70
N SER A 428 13.45 28.31 -1.06
CA SER A 428 14.69 27.90 -1.71
C SER A 428 14.78 26.35 -1.74
N THR A 429 15.31 25.75 -2.78
CA THR A 429 15.57 24.32 -2.83
C THR A 429 17.08 24.03 -2.84
N PRO A 430 17.59 23.15 -1.96
CA PRO A 430 16.88 22.39 -0.92
C PRO A 430 16.57 23.24 0.33
N ASP A 431 15.37 23.10 0.88
CA ASP A 431 14.97 23.66 2.17
C ASP A 431 14.78 22.49 3.16
N PRO A 432 15.60 22.40 4.23
CA PRO A 432 15.52 21.28 5.19
C PRO A 432 14.21 21.25 5.98
N ASP A 433 13.53 22.40 6.09
CA ASP A 433 12.27 22.53 6.84
C ASP A 433 11.04 22.26 5.98
N LEU A 434 11.23 22.07 4.68
CA LEU A 434 10.14 21.82 3.73
C LEU A 434 10.03 20.34 3.39
N HIS A 435 8.96 19.71 3.85
CA HIS A 435 8.63 18.34 3.44
C HIS A 435 7.86 18.34 2.12
N VAL A 436 8.36 17.62 1.14
CA VAL A 436 7.72 17.46 -0.17
C VAL A 436 6.84 16.21 -0.14
N HIS A 437 5.55 16.38 -0.34
CA HIS A 437 4.60 15.27 -0.42
C HIS A 437 4.50 14.71 -1.84
N ALA A 438 3.90 13.53 -1.97
CA ALA A 438 3.48 13.03 -3.27
C ALA A 438 2.58 14.07 -3.97
N PRO A 439 2.79 14.34 -5.25
CA PRO A 439 1.99 15.34 -5.93
C PRO A 439 0.51 14.92 -6.04
N LEU A 440 -0.38 15.91 -5.96
CA LEU A 440 -1.80 15.74 -6.20
C LEU A 440 -2.05 15.68 -7.70
N HIS A 441 -2.87 14.75 -8.14
CA HIS A 441 -3.22 14.61 -9.55
C HIS A 441 -4.71 14.81 -9.75
N ALA A 442 -5.06 15.61 -10.75
CA ALA A 442 -6.43 15.78 -11.16
C ALA A 442 -6.52 15.84 -12.68
N VAL A 443 -7.60 15.31 -13.22
CA VAL A 443 -7.99 15.52 -14.61
C VAL A 443 -9.25 16.34 -14.60
N ILE A 444 -9.13 17.61 -14.96
CA ILE A 444 -10.22 18.54 -14.97
C ILE A 444 -10.86 18.53 -16.35
N ARG A 445 -12.09 18.04 -16.42
CA ARG A 445 -12.86 17.96 -17.65
C ARG A 445 -13.79 19.16 -17.75
N PHE A 446 -13.60 19.97 -18.80
CA PHE A 446 -14.42 21.16 -19.03
C PHE A 446 -14.70 21.37 -20.52
N GLY A 447 -15.96 21.56 -20.88
CA GLY A 447 -16.36 21.80 -22.26
C GLY A 447 -16.15 20.62 -23.21
N LYS A 448 -15.84 20.91 -24.48
CA LYS A 448 -15.53 19.87 -25.48
C LYS A 448 -14.18 19.21 -25.17
N LYS A 449 -14.14 17.89 -25.20
CA LYS A 449 -13.06 17.02 -24.70
C LYS A 449 -11.68 17.19 -25.38
N THR A 450 -11.53 18.00 -26.41
CA THR A 450 -10.36 18.07 -27.29
C THR A 450 -9.58 19.39 -27.19
N GLU A 451 -10.11 20.41 -26.52
CA GLU A 451 -9.43 21.71 -26.43
C GLU A 451 -8.87 21.94 -25.03
N GLU A 452 -7.57 22.19 -24.93
CA GLU A 452 -6.97 22.72 -23.72
C GLU A 452 -7.47 24.13 -23.47
N ARG A 453 -7.98 24.38 -22.28
CA ARG A 453 -8.50 25.70 -21.92
C ARG A 453 -8.05 26.08 -20.52
N LEU A 454 -7.58 27.29 -20.37
CA LEU A 454 -7.33 27.88 -19.05
C LEU A 454 -8.68 28.31 -18.43
N ILE A 455 -8.91 27.82 -17.23
CA ILE A 455 -10.13 28.10 -16.46
C ILE A 455 -9.74 28.83 -15.20
N PRO A 456 -10.29 30.03 -14.91
CA PRO A 456 -10.12 30.65 -13.63
C PRO A 456 -10.81 29.82 -12.54
N VAL A 457 -10.08 29.52 -11.45
CA VAL A 457 -10.57 28.64 -10.39
C VAL A 457 -10.36 29.27 -9.01
N LYS A 458 -11.18 28.82 -8.06
CA LYS A 458 -10.93 28.95 -6.64
C LYS A 458 -10.35 27.64 -6.15
N LEU A 459 -9.43 27.71 -5.20
CA LEU A 459 -8.94 26.55 -4.48
C LEU A 459 -9.67 26.46 -3.15
N GLY A 460 -10.17 25.30 -2.81
CA GLY A 460 -10.73 25.03 -1.50
C GLY A 460 -9.96 23.91 -0.80
N ALA A 461 -9.88 24.02 0.51
CA ALA A 461 -9.40 22.96 1.36
C ALA A 461 -10.27 22.85 2.61
N ARG A 462 -10.43 21.64 3.11
CA ARG A 462 -11.11 21.37 4.37
C ARG A 462 -10.34 20.32 5.13
N LEU A 463 -9.99 20.65 6.35
CA LEU A 463 -9.57 19.63 7.29
C LEU A 463 -10.83 18.91 7.77
N THR A 464 -10.95 17.64 7.39
CA THR A 464 -12.10 16.84 7.80
C THR A 464 -12.05 16.55 9.30
N GLU A 465 -13.17 16.20 9.88
CA GLU A 465 -13.29 15.77 11.29
C GLU A 465 -12.46 14.51 11.60
N ILE A 466 -11.95 13.86 10.56
CA ILE A 466 -11.09 12.67 10.62
C ILE A 466 -9.60 13.00 10.39
N GLY A 467 -9.24 14.30 10.41
CA GLY A 467 -7.86 14.75 10.26
C GLY A 467 -7.27 14.59 8.86
N THR A 468 -8.12 14.42 7.84
CA THR A 468 -7.69 14.35 6.44
C THR A 468 -7.88 15.70 5.76
N LEU A 469 -6.99 16.03 4.84
CA LEU A 469 -7.07 17.27 4.08
C LEU A 469 -7.80 17.01 2.76
N GLU A 470 -9.08 17.41 2.68
CA GLU A 470 -9.80 17.45 1.42
C GLU A 470 -9.45 18.72 0.66
N THR A 471 -9.10 18.59 -0.61
CA THR A 471 -8.80 19.74 -1.47
C THR A 471 -9.62 19.65 -2.74
N TRP A 472 -10.05 20.80 -3.24
CA TRP A 472 -10.82 20.91 -4.47
C TRP A 472 -10.53 22.19 -5.22
N CYS A 473 -10.86 22.18 -6.51
CA CYS A 473 -10.93 23.36 -7.33
C CYS A 473 -12.38 23.62 -7.74
N GLU A 474 -12.83 24.87 -7.68
CA GLU A 474 -14.13 25.33 -8.18
C GLU A 474 -13.92 26.26 -9.37
N SER A 475 -14.71 26.08 -10.41
CA SER A 475 -14.70 26.98 -11.57
C SER A 475 -15.34 28.31 -11.21
N LYS A 476 -14.73 29.44 -11.59
CA LYS A 476 -15.35 30.77 -11.46
C LYS A 476 -16.34 31.07 -12.60
N ILE A 477 -16.38 30.19 -13.63
CA ILE A 477 -17.21 30.41 -14.83
C ILE A 477 -18.28 29.32 -15.03
N SER A 478 -18.41 28.39 -14.10
CA SER A 478 -19.42 27.32 -14.11
C SER A 478 -19.58 26.71 -12.73
N ASP A 479 -20.65 25.94 -12.51
CA ASP A 479 -20.93 25.25 -11.25
C ASP A 479 -20.09 23.99 -11.04
N ASN A 480 -19.02 23.80 -11.79
CA ASN A 480 -18.18 22.61 -11.70
C ASN A 480 -17.20 22.73 -10.54
N ARG A 481 -17.17 21.66 -9.71
CA ARG A 481 -16.24 21.46 -8.63
C ARG A 481 -15.48 20.15 -8.85
N TRP A 482 -14.16 20.17 -8.72
CA TRP A 482 -13.31 19.00 -8.91
C TRP A 482 -12.52 18.71 -7.66
N ARG A 483 -12.69 17.54 -7.09
CA ARG A 483 -11.90 17.07 -5.95
C ARG A 483 -10.47 16.77 -6.43
N LEU A 484 -9.48 17.32 -5.73
CA LEU A 484 -8.07 16.97 -5.89
C LEU A 484 -7.79 15.80 -4.96
N GLN A 485 -7.54 14.62 -5.51
CA GLN A 485 -7.30 13.44 -4.68
C GLN A 485 -5.83 13.33 -4.31
N PHE A 486 -5.58 13.13 -3.04
CA PHE A 486 -4.30 12.69 -2.53
C PHE A 486 -4.14 11.21 -2.82
N GLN A 487 -3.11 10.82 -3.53
CA GLN A 487 -2.56 9.48 -3.35
C GLN A 487 -1.47 9.62 -2.28
N LEU A 488 -1.84 9.54 -1.03
CA LEU A 488 -0.92 9.45 0.10
C LEU A 488 -0.31 8.04 0.15
N ARG A 489 0.31 7.60 -0.95
CA ARG A 489 1.21 6.46 -0.89
C ARG A 489 2.55 7.00 -0.43
N LYS A 490 3.05 6.48 0.72
CA LYS A 490 4.43 6.66 1.13
C LYS A 490 5.32 6.35 -0.06
N ALA A 491 6.03 7.36 -0.58
CA ALA A 491 7.26 7.08 -1.29
C ALA A 491 8.14 6.30 -0.30
N PRO A 492 8.73 5.16 -0.67
CA PRO A 492 9.77 4.56 0.13
C PRO A 492 10.81 5.62 0.43
N ALA A 493 11.30 5.66 1.68
CA ALA A 493 12.40 6.53 2.05
C ALA A 493 13.47 6.37 0.98
N GLU A 494 13.85 7.48 0.34
CA GLU A 494 14.88 7.49 -0.70
C GLU A 494 16.15 6.92 -0.10
N GLN A 495 16.43 5.65 -0.38
CA GLN A 495 17.82 5.20 -0.31
C GLN A 495 18.59 5.99 -1.38
N PRO A 496 19.75 6.53 -1.07
CA PRO A 496 20.61 7.17 -2.07
C PRO A 496 21.19 6.07 -2.98
N ALA A 497 20.38 5.56 -3.90
CA ALA A 497 20.92 4.88 -5.07
C ALA A 497 21.70 5.95 -5.86
N GLU A 498 22.95 5.67 -6.20
CA GLU A 498 23.76 6.50 -7.07
C GLU A 498 22.93 6.94 -8.28
N ARG A 499 22.43 8.17 -8.22
CA ARG A 499 21.69 8.79 -9.31
C ARG A 499 22.68 8.97 -10.46
N LYS A 500 22.63 8.09 -11.46
CA LYS A 500 23.11 8.50 -12.77
C LYS A 500 22.36 9.78 -13.11
N ALA A 501 23.11 10.86 -13.28
CA ALA A 501 22.55 12.17 -13.58
C ALA A 501 21.49 12.02 -14.68
N ALA A 502 20.25 12.39 -14.38
CA ALA A 502 19.16 12.32 -15.34
C ALA A 502 19.58 13.19 -16.54
N ALA A 503 19.54 12.62 -17.75
CA ALA A 503 19.89 13.36 -18.94
C ALA A 503 18.92 14.55 -19.05
N VAL A 504 19.49 15.77 -19.14
CA VAL A 504 18.71 16.99 -19.25
C VAL A 504 18.39 17.23 -20.72
N VAL A 505 17.12 17.18 -21.08
CA VAL A 505 16.64 17.55 -22.42
C VAL A 505 16.20 19.01 -22.39
N SER A 506 16.64 19.80 -23.36
CA SER A 506 16.22 21.20 -23.43
C SER A 506 14.71 21.29 -23.75
N VAL A 507 14.05 22.33 -23.23
CA VAL A 507 12.62 22.60 -23.49
C VAL A 507 12.35 22.70 -24.99
N GLN A 508 13.28 23.28 -25.74
CA GLN A 508 13.17 23.42 -27.20
C GLN A 508 13.25 22.06 -27.92
N ALA A 509 14.17 21.17 -27.53
CA ALA A 509 14.29 19.84 -28.12
C ALA A 509 13.02 19.00 -27.87
N LEU A 510 12.47 19.08 -26.66
CA LEU A 510 11.21 18.43 -26.33
C LEU A 510 10.06 18.99 -27.18
N LYS A 511 9.93 20.31 -27.25
CA LYS A 511 8.89 20.97 -28.07
C LYS A 511 8.96 20.54 -29.54
N SER A 512 10.15 20.56 -30.11
CA SER A 512 10.38 20.13 -31.51
C SER A 512 10.05 18.63 -31.69
N SER A 513 10.28 17.79 -30.69
CA SER A 513 9.90 16.37 -30.73
C SER A 513 8.39 16.16 -30.70
N LEU A 514 7.64 16.96 -29.92
CA LEU A 514 6.18 16.92 -29.89
C LEU A 514 5.58 17.41 -31.21
N GLU A 515 6.12 18.46 -31.80
CA GLU A 515 5.76 18.96 -33.14
C GLU A 515 6.01 17.91 -34.22
N LEU A 516 7.15 17.20 -34.16
CA LEU A 516 7.49 16.10 -35.05
C LEU A 516 6.47 14.95 -34.96
N ILE A 517 6.06 14.54 -33.76
CA ILE A 517 5.02 13.51 -33.55
C ILE A 517 3.69 14.00 -34.16
N SER A 518 3.28 15.21 -33.85
CA SER A 518 2.02 15.79 -34.36
C SER A 518 2.03 15.85 -35.89
N ALA A 519 3.13 16.26 -36.51
CA ALA A 519 3.27 16.31 -37.96
C ALA A 519 3.27 14.91 -38.61
N ALA A 520 3.97 13.94 -38.00
CA ALA A 520 4.03 12.57 -38.52
C ALA A 520 2.65 11.89 -38.52
N PHE A 521 1.88 12.07 -37.48
CA PHE A 521 0.56 11.43 -37.32
C PHE A 521 -0.64 12.33 -37.61
N SER A 522 -0.45 13.54 -38.17
CA SER A 522 -1.52 14.42 -38.63
C SER A 522 -2.33 13.76 -39.75
N LEU A 523 -3.66 13.84 -39.70
CA LEU A 523 -4.56 13.39 -40.78
C LEU A 523 -4.59 14.34 -41.96
N THR A 524 -4.24 15.61 -41.77
CA THR A 524 -4.27 16.67 -42.80
C THR A 524 -2.90 16.81 -43.44
N GLY A 525 -2.87 16.66 -44.78
CA GLY A 525 -1.64 16.82 -45.57
C GLY A 525 -0.78 15.55 -45.74
N LYS A 526 0.17 15.60 -46.66
CA LYS A 526 1.20 14.57 -46.81
C LYS A 526 2.19 14.74 -45.66
N SER A 527 2.32 13.70 -44.85
CA SER A 527 3.37 13.70 -43.82
C SER A 527 4.74 13.81 -44.49
N PRO A 528 5.58 14.75 -44.12
CA PRO A 528 6.93 14.86 -44.68
C PRO A 528 7.86 13.77 -44.14
N ILE A 529 7.41 12.92 -43.21
CA ILE A 529 8.22 11.95 -42.49
C ILE A 529 7.62 10.56 -42.67
N ALA A 530 8.42 9.62 -43.15
CA ALA A 530 8.04 8.23 -43.23
C ALA A 530 7.93 7.63 -41.82
N PRO A 531 6.94 6.74 -41.56
CA PRO A 531 6.74 6.19 -40.23
C PRO A 531 7.98 5.45 -39.66
N GLU A 532 8.79 4.86 -40.53
CA GLU A 532 10.05 4.18 -40.18
C GLU A 532 11.12 5.14 -39.66
N GLU A 533 11.12 6.39 -40.12
CA GLU A 533 12.09 7.41 -39.75
C GLU A 533 11.76 8.14 -38.44
N VAL A 534 10.51 8.03 -37.95
CA VAL A 534 10.06 8.78 -36.78
C VAL A 534 10.94 8.53 -35.54
N PRO A 535 11.31 7.28 -35.17
CA PRO A 535 12.15 7.06 -33.98
C PRO A 535 13.53 7.69 -34.11
N SER A 536 14.22 7.49 -35.22
CA SER A 536 15.58 8.04 -35.44
C SER A 536 15.58 9.58 -35.47
N LYS A 537 14.54 10.20 -36.03
CA LYS A 537 14.39 11.65 -36.00
C LYS A 537 14.09 12.18 -34.60
N LEU A 538 13.31 11.45 -33.80
CA LEU A 538 13.09 11.79 -32.39
C LEU A 538 14.40 11.69 -31.58
N GLU A 539 15.20 10.63 -31.75
CA GLU A 539 16.50 10.50 -31.10
C GLU A 539 17.45 11.64 -31.50
N GLN A 540 17.45 12.00 -32.77
CA GLN A 540 18.27 13.10 -33.30
C GLN A 540 17.83 14.46 -32.74
N THR A 541 16.51 14.71 -32.65
CA THR A 541 15.96 15.96 -32.12
C THR A 541 16.18 16.09 -30.62
N MET A 542 16.05 14.97 -29.88
CA MET A 542 16.30 14.91 -28.44
C MET A 542 17.80 14.92 -28.07
N GLY A 543 18.68 14.59 -29.03
CA GLY A 543 20.11 14.42 -28.80
C GLY A 543 20.46 13.22 -27.92
N LEU A 544 19.54 12.29 -27.72
CA LEU A 544 19.64 11.15 -26.81
C LEU A 544 19.01 9.92 -27.46
N GLY A 545 19.63 8.75 -27.27
CA GLY A 545 19.01 7.48 -27.61
C GLY A 545 17.75 7.23 -26.77
N LYS A 546 16.76 6.55 -27.32
CA LYS A 546 15.42 6.37 -26.73
C LYS A 546 15.43 5.82 -25.28
N ASN A 547 16.40 4.99 -24.93
CA ASN A 547 16.53 4.40 -23.60
C ASN A 547 17.03 5.39 -22.53
N SER A 548 17.56 6.55 -22.97
CA SER A 548 18.03 7.61 -22.10
C SER A 548 17.07 8.80 -22.01
N TRP A 549 15.91 8.72 -22.65
CA TRP A 549 14.92 9.79 -22.59
C TRP A 549 14.38 9.97 -21.19
N PRO A 550 14.28 11.20 -20.65
CA PRO A 550 13.70 11.46 -19.35
C PRO A 550 12.23 11.01 -19.28
N LEU A 551 11.81 10.50 -18.13
CA LEU A 551 10.45 9.98 -17.93
C LEU A 551 9.36 11.04 -18.23
N SER A 552 9.60 12.30 -17.80
CA SER A 552 8.67 13.42 -18.10
C SER A 552 8.53 13.68 -19.61
N ALA A 553 9.61 13.60 -20.36
CA ALA A 553 9.59 13.76 -21.82
C ALA A 553 8.86 12.60 -22.50
N ILE A 554 9.11 11.35 -22.07
CA ILE A 554 8.42 10.16 -22.58
C ILE A 554 6.91 10.27 -22.39
N ARG A 555 6.45 10.75 -21.21
CA ARG A 555 5.00 10.90 -20.94
C ARG A 555 4.36 12.04 -21.74
N GLN A 556 5.05 13.13 -21.96
CA GLN A 556 4.57 14.18 -22.86
C GLN A 556 4.48 13.71 -24.32
N MET A 557 5.45 12.90 -24.77
CA MET A 557 5.35 12.25 -26.09
C MET A 557 4.17 11.27 -26.14
N ALA A 558 3.88 10.55 -25.07
CA ALA A 558 2.68 9.70 -24.98
C ALA A 558 1.40 10.50 -25.12
N ASP A 559 1.31 11.66 -24.46
CA ASP A 559 0.14 12.56 -24.58
C ASP A 559 -0.06 13.01 -26.05
N SER A 560 1.03 13.41 -26.71
CA SER A 560 1.00 13.82 -28.14
C SER A 560 0.59 12.65 -29.07
N LEU A 561 1.11 11.44 -28.83
CA LEU A 561 0.75 10.24 -29.59
C LEU A 561 -0.72 9.85 -29.40
N LEU A 562 -1.23 9.92 -28.16
CA LEU A 562 -2.64 9.63 -27.87
C LEU A 562 -3.58 10.67 -28.53
N ALA A 563 -3.21 11.95 -28.49
CA ALA A 563 -3.95 13.00 -29.17
C ALA A 563 -4.01 12.78 -30.71
N ALA A 564 -2.91 12.26 -31.28
CA ALA A 564 -2.78 11.96 -32.70
C ALA A 564 -3.14 10.50 -33.08
N ALA A 565 -3.89 9.77 -32.22
CA ALA A 565 -4.17 8.35 -32.38
C ALA A 565 -4.83 7.97 -33.72
N ASP A 566 -5.63 8.86 -34.29
CA ASP A 566 -6.25 8.63 -35.59
C ASP A 566 -5.27 8.60 -36.75
N GLY A 567 -4.09 9.20 -36.62
CA GLY A 567 -3.02 9.14 -37.61
C GLY A 567 -2.52 7.74 -37.93
N ARG A 568 -2.71 6.76 -37.01
CA ARG A 568 -2.40 5.35 -37.25
C ARG A 568 -3.21 4.75 -38.42
N LYS A 569 -4.37 5.33 -38.74
CA LYS A 569 -5.28 4.87 -39.82
C LYS A 569 -4.78 5.20 -41.23
N LYS A 570 -3.62 5.90 -41.38
CA LYS A 570 -3.08 6.26 -42.70
C LYS A 570 -2.65 5.03 -43.51
N SER A 571 -1.95 4.09 -42.85
CA SER A 571 -1.49 2.83 -43.45
C SER A 571 -1.07 1.83 -42.36
N PRO A 572 -0.89 0.53 -42.71
CA PRO A 572 -0.36 -0.46 -41.78
C PRO A 572 0.97 -0.04 -41.11
N ALA A 573 1.87 0.59 -41.86
CA ALA A 573 3.16 1.04 -41.35
C ALA A 573 3.01 2.15 -40.29
N TYR A 574 2.06 3.08 -40.45
CA TYR A 574 1.71 4.09 -39.44
C TYR A 574 1.07 3.46 -38.22
N GLU A 575 0.21 2.45 -38.36
CA GLU A 575 -0.38 1.75 -37.22
C GLU A 575 0.68 1.03 -36.40
N VAL A 576 1.55 0.24 -37.03
CA VAL A 576 2.69 -0.44 -36.37
C VAL A 576 3.55 0.55 -35.63
N ARG A 577 3.92 1.66 -36.28
CA ARG A 577 4.78 2.68 -35.68
C ARG A 577 4.13 3.37 -34.48
N TRP A 578 2.86 3.74 -34.61
CA TRP A 578 2.10 4.37 -33.54
C TRP A 578 2.00 3.44 -32.32
N LEU A 579 1.61 2.17 -32.52
CA LEU A 579 1.49 1.18 -31.48
C LEU A 579 2.82 0.96 -30.75
N ASN A 580 3.92 0.86 -31.52
CA ASN A 580 5.25 0.64 -30.97
C ASN A 580 5.71 1.81 -30.10
N LEU A 581 5.63 3.07 -30.62
CA LEU A 581 6.03 4.27 -29.90
C LEU A 581 5.12 4.55 -28.69
N SER A 582 3.81 4.44 -28.86
CA SER A 582 2.85 4.70 -27.77
C SER A 582 3.03 3.67 -26.65
N GLY A 583 3.21 2.39 -26.99
CA GLY A 583 3.50 1.34 -26.02
C GLY A 583 4.83 1.56 -25.29
N PHE A 584 5.87 2.03 -26.02
CA PHE A 584 7.14 2.41 -25.42
C PHE A 584 6.98 3.59 -24.46
N CYS A 585 6.26 4.63 -24.85
CA CYS A 585 6.11 5.85 -24.05
C CYS A 585 5.17 5.68 -22.85
N LEU A 586 4.27 4.70 -22.88
CA LEU A 586 3.28 4.46 -21.81
C LEU A 586 3.70 3.38 -20.82
N ARG A 587 4.68 2.51 -21.18
CA ARG A 587 5.08 1.40 -20.31
C ARG A 587 5.53 1.85 -18.92
N PRO A 588 5.20 1.16 -17.83
CA PRO A 588 4.36 -0.04 -17.71
C PRO A 588 2.86 0.26 -17.63
N GLY A 589 2.42 1.49 -17.86
CA GLY A 589 1.05 1.98 -17.76
C GLY A 589 0.72 2.63 -16.43
N PHE A 590 1.68 2.70 -15.50
CA PHE A 590 1.53 3.31 -14.18
C PHE A 590 2.88 3.83 -13.67
N GLY A 591 2.87 4.56 -12.55
CA GLY A 591 4.07 5.00 -11.86
C GLY A 591 4.48 6.44 -12.18
N TYR A 592 3.75 7.13 -13.05
CA TYR A 592 3.92 8.55 -13.31
C TYR A 592 2.58 9.27 -13.26
N PRO A 593 2.54 10.52 -12.77
CA PRO A 593 1.34 11.32 -12.69
C PRO A 593 0.52 11.36 -13.99
N GLY A 594 -0.81 11.09 -13.87
CA GLY A 594 -1.72 11.09 -15.01
C GLY A 594 -1.67 9.84 -15.90
N ASP A 595 -0.93 8.79 -15.52
CA ASP A 595 -0.90 7.54 -16.27
C ASP A 595 -2.28 6.88 -16.33
N ASP A 596 -3.09 6.96 -15.29
CA ASP A 596 -4.46 6.42 -15.28
C ASP A 596 -5.32 7.05 -16.39
N PHE A 597 -5.18 8.36 -16.58
CA PHE A 597 -5.87 9.06 -17.65
C PHE A 597 -5.35 8.67 -19.05
N ARG A 598 -4.03 8.53 -19.21
CA ARG A 598 -3.42 8.09 -20.48
C ARG A 598 -3.89 6.69 -20.86
N ILE A 599 -3.94 5.79 -19.87
CA ILE A 599 -4.44 4.42 -20.07
C ILE A 599 -5.93 4.40 -20.39
N GLU A 600 -6.75 5.25 -19.74
CA GLU A 600 -8.17 5.39 -20.08
C GLU A 600 -8.35 5.86 -21.54
N GLN A 601 -7.55 6.79 -22.03
CA GLN A 601 -7.57 7.22 -23.42
C GLN A 601 -7.17 6.09 -24.37
N ALA A 602 -6.04 5.41 -24.08
CA ALA A 602 -5.59 4.26 -24.86
C ALA A 602 -6.67 3.16 -24.91
N ARG A 603 -7.34 2.90 -23.78
CA ARG A 603 -8.36 1.85 -23.65
C ARG A 603 -9.56 2.07 -24.59
N ARG A 604 -9.87 3.31 -24.98
CA ARG A 604 -10.94 3.62 -25.94
C ARG A 604 -10.68 3.01 -27.32
N LEU A 605 -9.44 2.69 -27.65
CA LEU A 605 -9.08 2.04 -28.90
C LEU A 605 -9.36 0.53 -28.88
N PHE A 606 -9.39 -0.08 -27.71
CA PHE A 606 -9.47 -1.55 -27.57
C PHE A 606 -10.75 -2.17 -28.18
N PRO A 607 -11.96 -1.62 -27.99
CA PRO A 607 -13.17 -2.20 -28.57
C PRO A 607 -13.13 -2.34 -30.10
N SER A 608 -12.51 -1.39 -30.79
CA SER A 608 -12.40 -1.38 -32.25
C SER A 608 -11.36 -2.35 -32.80
N GLY A 609 -10.40 -2.80 -31.96
CA GLY A 609 -9.26 -3.58 -32.42
C GLY A 609 -8.24 -2.80 -33.26
N PRO A 610 -7.24 -3.48 -33.84
CA PRO A 610 -6.35 -2.84 -34.80
C PRO A 610 -7.10 -2.43 -36.06
N THR A 611 -6.73 -1.32 -36.65
CA THR A 611 -7.35 -0.81 -37.90
C THR A 611 -7.11 -1.75 -39.07
N TYR A 612 -5.88 -2.29 -39.12
CA TYR A 612 -5.44 -3.22 -40.17
C TYR A 612 -5.28 -4.63 -39.61
N GLY A 613 -6.34 -5.18 -38.95
CA GLY A 613 -6.30 -6.50 -38.31
C GLY A 613 -6.12 -7.67 -39.28
N ASN A 614 -6.21 -7.46 -40.60
CA ASN A 614 -5.83 -8.45 -41.60
C ASN A 614 -4.30 -8.50 -41.86
N GLN A 615 -3.54 -7.54 -41.30
CA GLN A 615 -2.07 -7.50 -41.39
C GLN A 615 -1.48 -8.08 -40.10
N VAL A 616 -0.79 -9.19 -40.23
CA VAL A 616 -0.21 -9.91 -39.07
C VAL A 616 0.68 -9.03 -38.19
N GLN A 617 1.45 -8.14 -38.81
CA GLN A 617 2.34 -7.25 -38.04
C GLN A 617 1.54 -6.24 -37.20
N CYS A 618 0.43 -5.70 -37.68
CA CYS A 618 -0.43 -4.81 -36.90
C CYS A 618 -1.05 -5.54 -35.69
N GLU A 619 -1.46 -6.80 -35.87
CA GLU A 619 -1.93 -7.62 -34.74
C GLU A 619 -0.82 -7.93 -33.73
N ILE A 620 0.39 -8.22 -34.18
CA ILE A 620 1.55 -8.45 -33.30
C ILE A 620 1.81 -7.20 -32.46
N ASP A 621 1.95 -6.03 -33.08
CA ASP A 621 2.22 -4.78 -32.35
C ASP A 621 1.05 -4.34 -31.47
N TRP A 622 -0.21 -4.69 -31.83
CA TRP A 622 -1.38 -4.51 -30.99
C TRP A 622 -1.26 -5.28 -29.67
N TRP A 623 -0.88 -6.55 -29.69
CA TRP A 623 -0.72 -7.33 -28.47
C TRP A 623 0.52 -6.92 -27.68
N ILE A 624 1.60 -6.55 -28.34
CA ILE A 624 2.79 -5.97 -27.68
C ILE A 624 2.40 -4.70 -26.94
N PHE A 625 1.61 -3.81 -27.55
CA PHE A 625 1.14 -2.59 -26.90
C PHE A 625 0.38 -2.89 -25.60
N TRP A 626 -0.60 -3.80 -25.65
CA TRP A 626 -1.39 -4.13 -24.45
C TRP A 626 -0.59 -4.84 -23.37
N GLY A 627 0.35 -5.67 -23.73
CA GLY A 627 1.31 -6.29 -22.80
C GLY A 627 2.19 -5.25 -22.10
N ARG A 628 2.66 -4.23 -22.83
CA ARG A 628 3.49 -3.15 -22.29
C ARG A 628 2.77 -2.25 -21.29
N VAL A 629 1.48 -2.05 -21.46
CA VAL A 629 0.66 -1.17 -20.60
C VAL A 629 -0.21 -1.91 -19.61
N ALA A 630 -0.03 -3.23 -19.50
CA ALA A 630 -0.86 -4.10 -18.68
C ALA A 630 -0.98 -3.65 -17.20
N GLY A 631 0.10 -3.11 -16.64
CA GLY A 631 0.12 -2.63 -15.26
C GLY A 631 -0.78 -1.42 -14.98
N GLY A 632 -1.13 -0.64 -16.01
CA GLY A 632 -2.07 0.49 -15.89
C GLY A 632 -3.54 0.08 -15.97
N LEU A 633 -3.84 -1.15 -16.41
CA LEU A 633 -5.20 -1.63 -16.59
C LEU A 633 -5.79 -2.16 -15.28
N ASN A 634 -7.07 -1.88 -15.05
CA ASN A 634 -7.79 -2.46 -13.92
C ASN A 634 -8.20 -3.93 -14.20
N ARG A 635 -8.71 -4.62 -13.17
CA ARG A 635 -9.09 -6.05 -13.26
C ARG A 635 -10.09 -6.34 -14.40
N ASN A 636 -11.13 -5.52 -14.55
CA ASN A 636 -12.14 -5.73 -15.60
C ASN A 636 -11.53 -5.53 -17.00
N GLN A 637 -10.68 -4.54 -17.17
CA GLN A 637 -9.99 -4.28 -18.41
C GLN A 637 -9.01 -5.40 -18.79
N GLN A 638 -8.32 -5.98 -17.82
CA GLN A 638 -7.47 -7.15 -18.05
C GLN A 638 -8.30 -8.40 -18.38
N ALA A 639 -9.45 -8.58 -17.75
CA ALA A 639 -10.38 -9.65 -18.06
C ALA A 639 -10.91 -9.54 -19.50
N ASP A 640 -11.24 -8.34 -19.99
CA ASP A 640 -11.67 -8.11 -21.37
C ASP A 640 -10.58 -8.48 -22.38
N ILE A 641 -9.32 -8.12 -22.09
CA ILE A 641 -8.17 -8.49 -22.93
C ILE A 641 -8.03 -10.01 -22.96
N TYR A 642 -8.05 -10.65 -21.80
CA TYR A 642 -7.98 -12.11 -21.71
C TYR A 642 -9.12 -12.80 -22.45
N GLN A 643 -10.34 -12.28 -22.38
CA GLN A 643 -11.49 -12.85 -23.08
C GLN A 643 -11.26 -12.94 -24.59
N ARG A 644 -10.63 -11.93 -25.21
CA ARG A 644 -10.27 -11.96 -26.63
C ARG A 644 -9.14 -12.95 -26.93
N LEU A 645 -8.23 -13.18 -25.99
CA LEU A 645 -7.09 -14.08 -26.14
C LEU A 645 -7.47 -15.54 -25.90
N SER A 646 -8.42 -15.80 -24.99
CA SER A 646 -8.71 -17.13 -24.45
C SER A 646 -9.06 -18.17 -25.52
N GLY A 647 -9.80 -17.78 -26.56
CA GLY A 647 -10.16 -18.69 -27.67
C GLY A 647 -8.97 -19.19 -28.49
N PHE A 648 -7.88 -18.43 -28.53
CA PHE A 648 -6.64 -18.77 -29.23
C PHE A 648 -5.68 -19.55 -28.32
N LEU A 649 -5.60 -19.19 -27.04
CA LEU A 649 -4.66 -19.77 -26.08
C LEU A 649 -5.18 -21.09 -25.51
N LEU A 650 -6.48 -21.18 -25.25
CA LEU A 650 -7.16 -22.34 -24.65
C LEU A 650 -8.36 -22.74 -25.53
N PRO A 651 -8.12 -23.29 -26.76
CA PRO A 651 -9.22 -23.68 -27.65
C PRO A 651 -10.08 -24.77 -26.97
N ARG A 652 -11.37 -24.48 -26.79
CA ARG A 652 -12.36 -25.46 -26.26
C ARG A 652 -13.11 -26.13 -27.41
N GLY A 653 -13.21 -27.45 -27.38
CA GLY A 653 -14.01 -28.27 -28.32
C GLY A 653 -13.25 -28.80 -29.52
N SER A 654 -13.96 -29.56 -30.39
CA SER A 654 -13.41 -30.31 -31.54
C SER A 654 -13.14 -29.46 -32.81
N LYS A 655 -13.24 -28.14 -32.73
CA LYS A 655 -12.87 -27.26 -33.85
C LYS A 655 -11.38 -27.36 -34.10
N LYS A 656 -10.97 -27.70 -35.30
CA LYS A 656 -9.54 -27.65 -35.70
C LYS A 656 -8.99 -26.25 -35.36
N PRO A 657 -7.82 -26.18 -34.67
CA PRO A 657 -7.21 -24.91 -34.34
C PRO A 657 -7.02 -24.13 -35.65
N GLN A 658 -7.48 -22.89 -35.65
CA GLN A 658 -7.27 -21.95 -36.72
C GLN A 658 -5.75 -21.84 -36.92
N ARG A 659 -5.24 -21.95 -38.17
CA ARG A 659 -3.82 -21.73 -38.44
C ARG A 659 -3.45 -20.27 -38.09
N ILE A 660 -2.84 -20.08 -36.94
CA ILE A 660 -2.35 -18.78 -36.48
C ILE A 660 -0.87 -18.66 -36.76
N ASN A 661 -0.43 -17.46 -37.12
CA ASN A 661 0.98 -17.14 -37.21
C ASN A 661 1.68 -17.35 -35.86
N LEU A 662 2.80 -18.08 -35.85
CA LEU A 662 3.52 -18.46 -34.63
C LEU A 662 4.05 -17.23 -33.85
N SER A 663 4.46 -16.17 -34.53
CA SER A 663 4.91 -14.94 -33.90
C SER A 663 3.75 -14.22 -33.22
N LEU A 664 2.57 -14.19 -33.85
CA LEU A 664 1.35 -13.64 -33.30
C LEU A 664 0.91 -14.42 -32.05
N LEU A 665 0.89 -15.74 -32.11
CA LEU A 665 0.54 -16.60 -30.99
C LEU A 665 1.52 -16.41 -29.80
N ARG A 666 2.79 -16.21 -30.07
CA ARG A 666 3.82 -15.89 -29.05
C ARG A 666 3.49 -14.60 -28.33
N GLU A 667 3.16 -13.54 -29.05
CA GLU A 667 2.85 -12.25 -28.41
C GLU A 667 1.50 -12.28 -27.67
N MET A 668 0.53 -13.07 -28.13
CA MET A 668 -0.71 -13.34 -27.37
C MET A 668 -0.42 -14.02 -26.03
N TRP A 669 0.44 -15.04 -26.00
CA TRP A 669 0.87 -15.68 -24.75
C TRP A 669 1.59 -14.71 -23.82
N ARG A 670 2.52 -13.91 -24.36
CA ARG A 670 3.25 -12.90 -23.58
C ARG A 670 2.33 -11.87 -22.98
N THR A 671 1.37 -11.37 -23.76
CA THR A 671 0.37 -10.43 -23.28
C THR A 671 -0.46 -11.03 -22.16
N ALA A 672 -1.01 -12.24 -22.33
CA ALA A 672 -1.80 -12.91 -21.29
C ALA A 672 -1.01 -13.10 -19.99
N SER A 673 0.27 -13.46 -20.11
CA SER A 673 1.17 -13.67 -18.97
C SER A 673 1.59 -12.36 -18.26
N SER A 674 1.39 -11.22 -18.91
CA SER A 674 1.62 -9.89 -18.33
C SER A 674 0.42 -9.35 -17.56
N LEU A 675 -0.76 -10.01 -17.63
CA LEU A 675 -2.00 -9.60 -16.97
C LEU A 675 -2.05 -10.13 -15.53
N GLU A 676 -1.41 -9.46 -14.60
CA GLU A 676 -1.24 -9.95 -13.22
C GLU A 676 -2.53 -9.91 -12.39
N LEU A 677 -3.54 -9.11 -12.80
CA LEU A 677 -4.82 -9.02 -12.09
C LEU A 677 -5.84 -10.09 -12.50
N LEU A 678 -5.47 -11.04 -13.36
CA LEU A 678 -6.31 -12.18 -13.69
C LEU A 678 -6.54 -13.08 -12.46
N PRO A 679 -7.73 -13.69 -12.31
CA PRO A 679 -8.02 -14.63 -11.25
C PRO A 679 -7.03 -15.80 -11.22
N ILE A 680 -6.74 -16.31 -10.02
CA ILE A 680 -5.84 -17.45 -9.81
C ILE A 680 -6.23 -18.65 -10.68
N GLY A 681 -7.54 -18.98 -10.75
CA GLY A 681 -8.02 -20.09 -11.59
C GLY A 681 -7.64 -19.93 -13.06
N THR A 682 -7.77 -18.71 -13.61
CA THR A 682 -7.38 -18.40 -14.99
C THR A 682 -5.87 -18.54 -15.21
N LYS A 683 -5.05 -18.02 -14.28
CA LYS A 683 -3.60 -18.18 -14.33
C LYS A 683 -3.19 -19.65 -14.25
N THR A 684 -3.88 -20.42 -13.42
CA THR A 684 -3.65 -21.85 -13.28
C THR A 684 -3.99 -22.60 -14.57
N GLU A 685 -5.13 -22.32 -15.20
CA GLU A 685 -5.52 -22.94 -16.49
C GLU A 685 -4.48 -22.63 -17.59
N LEU A 686 -4.02 -21.38 -17.68
CA LEU A 686 -2.99 -20.98 -18.64
C LEU A 686 -1.65 -21.70 -18.36
N GLY A 687 -1.22 -21.75 -17.10
CA GLY A 687 0.02 -22.39 -16.71
C GLY A 687 -0.02 -23.92 -16.96
N GLU A 688 -1.13 -24.58 -16.64
CA GLU A 688 -1.30 -26.02 -16.90
C GLU A 688 -1.29 -26.35 -18.40
N ALA A 689 -1.85 -25.47 -19.24
CA ALA A 689 -1.76 -25.62 -20.69
C ALA A 689 -0.31 -25.53 -21.18
N LEU A 690 0.49 -24.62 -20.63
CA LEU A 690 1.92 -24.52 -20.97
C LEU A 690 2.70 -25.74 -20.46
N VAL A 691 2.47 -26.17 -19.21
CA VAL A 691 3.12 -27.38 -18.64
C VAL A 691 2.79 -28.62 -19.47
N LYS A 692 1.57 -28.77 -19.96
CA LYS A 692 1.19 -29.85 -20.86
C LYS A 692 2.02 -29.87 -22.16
N ARG A 693 2.28 -28.69 -22.75
CA ARG A 693 3.13 -28.55 -23.94
C ARG A 693 4.59 -28.86 -23.62
N VAL A 694 5.08 -28.42 -22.46
CA VAL A 694 6.43 -28.75 -21.99
C VAL A 694 6.59 -30.26 -21.86
N ASN A 695 5.66 -30.95 -21.22
CA ASN A 695 5.69 -32.39 -21.05
C ASN A 695 5.60 -33.16 -22.38
N ALA A 696 4.94 -32.60 -23.39
CA ALA A 696 4.86 -33.16 -24.74
C ALA A 696 6.10 -32.84 -25.59
N GLY A 697 7.05 -32.02 -25.12
CA GLY A 697 8.20 -31.56 -25.88
C GLY A 697 7.87 -30.56 -27.00
N ASP A 698 6.62 -30.06 -27.05
CA ASP A 698 6.13 -29.06 -28.01
C ASP A 698 6.04 -27.67 -27.37
N PHE A 699 7.18 -27.11 -27.04
CA PHE A 699 7.25 -25.78 -26.43
C PHE A 699 8.37 -24.91 -27.01
N LYS A 700 8.26 -23.60 -26.79
CA LYS A 700 9.29 -22.63 -27.17
C LYS A 700 9.84 -21.96 -25.88
N GLU A 701 11.06 -21.47 -25.96
CA GLU A 701 11.72 -20.78 -24.84
C GLU A 701 10.89 -19.59 -24.30
N SER A 702 10.19 -18.87 -25.19
CA SER A 702 9.26 -17.82 -24.81
C SER A 702 8.09 -18.29 -23.93
N GLU A 703 7.71 -19.58 -24.00
CA GLU A 703 6.64 -20.16 -23.18
C GLU A 703 7.12 -20.47 -21.76
N LEU A 704 8.41 -20.77 -21.58
CA LEU A 704 9.04 -20.87 -20.26
C LEU A 704 8.99 -19.52 -19.53
N TRP A 705 9.26 -18.44 -20.26
CA TRP A 705 9.09 -17.08 -19.74
C TRP A 705 7.62 -16.81 -19.35
N CYS A 706 6.65 -17.18 -20.18
CA CYS A 706 5.24 -17.02 -19.87
C CYS A 706 4.85 -17.78 -18.58
N LEU A 707 5.35 -19.00 -18.43
CA LEU A 707 5.10 -19.82 -17.25
C LEU A 707 5.70 -19.20 -15.99
N SER A 708 6.93 -18.65 -16.07
CA SER A 708 7.57 -17.96 -14.97
C SER A 708 6.78 -16.74 -14.51
N ARG A 709 6.15 -16.01 -15.43
CA ARG A 709 5.31 -14.86 -15.14
C ARG A 709 3.98 -15.26 -14.47
N LEU A 710 3.27 -16.23 -15.04
CA LEU A 710 2.01 -16.74 -14.51
C LEU A 710 2.17 -17.29 -13.09
N GLY A 711 3.30 -17.94 -12.82
CA GLY A 711 3.61 -18.55 -11.53
C GLY A 711 4.53 -17.74 -10.63
N ALA A 712 4.81 -16.48 -10.95
CA ALA A 712 5.70 -15.62 -10.17
C ALA A 712 5.29 -15.60 -8.69
N ARG A 713 6.27 -15.73 -7.80
CA ARG A 713 6.04 -15.68 -6.34
C ARG A 713 5.83 -14.26 -5.85
N GLN A 714 6.37 -13.29 -6.57
CA GLN A 714 6.20 -11.87 -6.36
C GLN A 714 5.69 -11.23 -7.65
N LEU A 715 4.54 -10.56 -7.57
CA LEU A 715 3.96 -9.84 -8.70
C LEU A 715 4.54 -8.42 -8.75
N PHE A 716 4.60 -7.84 -9.95
CA PHE A 716 5.11 -6.49 -10.14
C PHE A 716 4.13 -5.40 -9.74
N TYR A 717 2.85 -5.62 -10.04
CA TYR A 717 1.79 -4.67 -9.78
C TYR A 717 0.50 -5.33 -9.29
N GLY A 718 0.44 -6.64 -9.33
CA GLY A 718 -0.69 -7.40 -8.81
C GLY A 718 -0.57 -7.60 -7.31
N PRO A 719 -1.70 -7.57 -6.56
CA PRO A 719 -1.71 -7.82 -5.14
C PRO A 719 -1.37 -9.29 -4.83
N ILE A 720 -0.83 -9.52 -3.64
CA ILE A 720 -0.32 -10.84 -3.23
C ILE A 720 -1.38 -11.95 -3.23
N ASN A 721 -2.65 -11.59 -3.05
CA ASN A 721 -3.77 -12.53 -3.09
C ASN A 721 -4.08 -13.09 -4.49
N LEU A 722 -3.37 -12.64 -5.53
CA LEU A 722 -3.46 -13.17 -6.89
C LEU A 722 -2.25 -14.02 -7.30
N VAL A 723 -1.38 -14.38 -6.37
CA VAL A 723 -0.28 -15.32 -6.58
C VAL A 723 -0.82 -16.74 -6.62
N VAL A 724 -0.39 -17.54 -7.62
CA VAL A 724 -0.82 -18.95 -7.76
C VAL A 724 -0.32 -19.78 -6.57
N PRO A 725 -1.14 -20.68 -5.97
CA PRO A 725 -0.76 -21.42 -4.77
C PRO A 725 0.51 -22.26 -4.93
N PRO A 726 1.34 -22.39 -3.87
CA PRO A 726 2.58 -23.19 -3.90
C PRO A 726 2.38 -24.63 -4.36
N SER A 727 1.28 -25.28 -3.98
CA SER A 727 0.96 -26.66 -4.38
C SER A 727 0.82 -26.83 -5.89
N THR A 728 0.28 -25.84 -6.58
CA THR A 728 0.17 -25.82 -8.05
C THR A 728 1.55 -25.60 -8.68
N ILE A 729 2.31 -24.65 -8.13
CA ILE A 729 3.64 -24.31 -8.66
C ILE A 729 4.64 -25.45 -8.45
N THR A 730 4.55 -26.20 -7.37
CA THR A 730 5.39 -27.38 -7.15
C THR A 730 5.29 -28.35 -8.36
N ARG A 731 4.07 -28.64 -8.85
CA ARG A 731 3.86 -29.49 -10.04
C ARG A 731 4.48 -28.89 -11.31
N TRP A 732 4.42 -27.57 -11.48
CA TRP A 732 5.04 -26.89 -12.62
C TRP A 732 6.56 -26.97 -12.55
N VAL A 733 7.14 -26.77 -11.37
CA VAL A 733 8.58 -26.90 -11.12
C VAL A 733 9.05 -28.33 -11.42
N GLU A 734 8.33 -29.34 -10.95
CA GLU A 734 8.67 -30.75 -11.23
C GLU A 734 8.74 -31.06 -12.73
N ALA A 735 7.82 -30.49 -13.50
CA ALA A 735 7.83 -30.62 -14.97
C ALA A 735 9.05 -29.93 -15.61
N LEU A 736 9.52 -28.83 -15.04
CA LEU A 736 10.63 -28.04 -15.58
C LEU A 736 12.02 -28.52 -15.19
N LEU A 737 12.17 -29.31 -14.12
CA LEU A 737 13.48 -29.77 -13.63
C LEU A 737 14.33 -30.51 -14.69
N LYS A 738 13.68 -31.14 -15.69
CA LYS A 738 14.34 -31.88 -16.77
C LYS A 738 14.41 -31.14 -18.11
N VAL A 739 13.95 -29.87 -18.11
CA VAL A 739 13.86 -29.08 -19.34
C VAL A 739 15.12 -28.24 -19.52
N PRO A 740 15.81 -28.38 -20.66
CA PRO A 740 16.95 -27.51 -20.98
C PRO A 740 16.55 -26.05 -20.99
N ASN A 741 17.43 -25.16 -20.53
CA ASN A 741 17.25 -23.70 -20.49
C ASN A 741 16.08 -23.21 -19.58
N ALA A 742 15.53 -24.05 -18.71
CA ALA A 742 14.47 -23.66 -17.78
C ALA A 742 14.98 -22.92 -16.53
N GLY A 743 16.27 -22.65 -16.40
CA GLY A 743 16.88 -22.07 -15.19
C GLY A 743 16.24 -20.77 -14.73
N GLU A 744 15.98 -19.82 -15.63
CA GLU A 744 15.30 -18.55 -15.28
C GLU A 744 13.86 -18.78 -14.80
N ALA A 745 13.12 -19.69 -15.45
CA ALA A 745 11.77 -20.03 -15.03
C ALA A 745 11.76 -20.72 -13.66
N LEU A 746 12.67 -21.67 -13.43
CA LEU A 746 12.82 -22.36 -12.14
C LEU A 746 13.19 -21.39 -11.02
N ALA A 747 14.13 -20.47 -11.24
CA ALA A 747 14.51 -19.45 -10.26
C ALA A 747 13.33 -18.54 -9.88
N SER A 748 12.54 -18.08 -10.87
CA SER A 748 11.36 -17.27 -10.66
C SER A 748 10.24 -18.01 -9.93
N LEU A 749 9.92 -19.25 -10.34
CA LEU A 749 8.85 -20.05 -9.75
C LEU A 749 9.16 -20.51 -8.32
N ALA A 750 10.42 -20.71 -7.99
CA ALA A 750 10.87 -21.13 -6.67
C ALA A 750 11.50 -19.99 -5.85
N ARG A 751 11.42 -18.75 -6.32
CA ARG A 751 11.93 -17.54 -5.64
C ARG A 751 11.45 -17.51 -4.21
N ARG A 752 12.36 -17.25 -3.29
CA ARG A 752 12.04 -17.02 -1.90
C ARG A 752 11.43 -15.62 -1.76
N THR A 753 10.32 -15.55 -1.05
CA THR A 753 9.68 -14.29 -0.73
C THR A 753 9.80 -14.00 0.76
N GLU A 754 9.34 -12.84 1.16
CA GLU A 754 9.22 -12.49 2.58
C GLU A 754 8.00 -13.15 3.24
N ASP A 755 7.11 -13.76 2.45
CA ASP A 755 5.90 -14.44 2.90
C ASP A 755 6.02 -15.95 2.70
N PRO A 756 6.28 -16.71 3.77
CA PRO A 756 6.43 -18.16 3.70
C PRO A 756 5.21 -18.91 3.14
N THR A 757 4.01 -18.30 3.19
CA THR A 757 2.80 -18.92 2.62
C THR A 757 2.83 -18.99 1.10
N ARG A 758 3.63 -18.16 0.46
CA ARG A 758 3.85 -18.15 -0.99
C ARG A 758 5.02 -19.03 -1.43
N ASP A 759 5.91 -19.34 -0.52
CA ASP A 759 7.13 -20.06 -0.83
C ASP A 759 6.84 -21.54 -1.05
N LEU A 760 7.63 -22.16 -1.92
CA LEU A 760 7.61 -23.61 -2.08
C LEU A 760 8.24 -24.29 -0.87
N ALA A 761 7.83 -25.53 -0.63
CA ALA A 761 8.42 -26.36 0.44
C ALA A 761 9.95 -26.37 0.36
N PRO A 762 10.69 -26.32 1.49
CA PRO A 762 12.16 -26.28 1.49
C PRO A 762 12.82 -27.37 0.65
N ALA A 763 12.27 -28.59 0.68
CA ALA A 763 12.79 -29.72 -0.08
C ALA A 763 12.70 -29.49 -1.62
N VAL A 764 11.62 -28.85 -2.10
CA VAL A 764 11.44 -28.51 -3.52
C VAL A 764 12.45 -27.43 -3.90
N ARG A 765 12.57 -26.39 -3.09
CA ARG A 765 13.53 -25.30 -3.33
C ARG A 765 14.98 -25.80 -3.34
N GLU A 766 15.34 -26.70 -2.45
CA GLU A 766 16.66 -27.31 -2.43
C GLU A 766 16.95 -28.14 -3.69
N THR A 767 15.93 -28.82 -4.22
CA THR A 767 16.05 -29.53 -5.51
C THR A 767 16.27 -28.56 -6.68
N VAL A 768 15.53 -27.45 -6.71
CA VAL A 768 15.76 -26.38 -7.69
C VAL A 768 17.17 -25.81 -7.56
N LYS A 769 17.61 -25.48 -6.34
CA LYS A 769 18.93 -24.93 -6.06
C LYS A 769 20.05 -25.84 -6.61
N ARG A 770 19.98 -27.15 -6.39
CA ARG A 770 20.93 -28.11 -6.94
C ARG A 770 20.92 -28.14 -8.48
N THR A 771 19.74 -28.06 -9.09
CA THR A 771 19.62 -27.99 -10.55
C THR A 771 20.26 -26.71 -11.08
N LEU A 772 20.00 -25.55 -10.45
CA LEU A 772 20.53 -24.25 -10.89
C LEU A 772 22.06 -24.16 -10.77
N THR A 773 22.67 -24.84 -9.79
CA THR A 773 24.13 -24.84 -9.59
C THR A 773 24.88 -25.38 -10.82
N THR A 774 24.25 -26.23 -11.62
CA THR A 774 24.84 -26.82 -12.84
C THR A 774 24.49 -26.06 -14.13
N THR A 775 23.74 -24.97 -14.05
CA THR A 775 23.30 -24.22 -15.24
C THR A 775 24.22 -23.02 -15.55
N PRO A 776 24.27 -22.55 -16.81
CA PRO A 776 24.91 -21.29 -17.11
C PRO A 776 24.32 -20.13 -16.26
N HIS A 777 25.19 -19.22 -15.80
CA HIS A 777 24.80 -18.09 -14.94
C HIS A 777 24.23 -18.49 -13.56
N ALA A 778 24.71 -19.60 -13.00
CA ALA A 778 24.25 -20.17 -11.73
C ALA A 778 24.22 -19.14 -10.59
N GLU A 779 25.27 -18.32 -10.44
CA GLU A 779 25.37 -17.30 -9.39
C GLU A 779 24.18 -16.33 -9.41
N ARG A 780 23.84 -15.77 -10.58
CA ARG A 780 22.71 -14.85 -10.76
C ARG A 780 21.37 -15.54 -10.49
N LEU A 781 21.21 -16.78 -10.97
CA LEU A 781 19.98 -17.54 -10.79
C LEU A 781 19.77 -17.93 -9.31
N LEU A 782 20.84 -18.25 -8.60
CA LEU A 782 20.80 -18.54 -7.16
C LEU A 782 20.47 -17.28 -6.34
N ALA A 783 21.04 -16.13 -6.69
CA ALA A 783 20.68 -14.85 -6.07
C ALA A 783 19.18 -14.54 -6.28
N SER A 784 18.67 -14.72 -7.50
CA SER A 784 17.23 -14.55 -7.78
C SER A 784 16.37 -15.53 -6.98
N LEU A 785 16.78 -16.81 -6.85
CA LEU A 785 16.09 -17.84 -6.07
C LEU A 785 16.00 -17.46 -4.58
N GLU A 786 17.05 -16.86 -4.02
CA GLU A 786 17.08 -16.43 -2.61
C GLU A 786 16.36 -15.09 -2.36
N GLY A 787 15.79 -14.47 -3.41
CA GLY A 787 15.00 -13.25 -3.29
C GLY A 787 15.82 -11.97 -3.29
N GLU A 788 17.11 -12.01 -3.67
CA GLU A 788 17.91 -10.81 -3.85
C GLU A 788 17.29 -9.92 -4.95
N GLU A 789 17.45 -8.60 -4.83
CA GLU A 789 16.82 -7.63 -5.74
C GLU A 789 17.13 -7.94 -7.21
N GLU A 790 16.08 -7.97 -8.01
CA GLU A 790 16.23 -8.09 -9.46
C GLU A 790 16.78 -6.78 -10.03
N ASP A 791 17.87 -6.86 -10.77
CA ASP A 791 18.42 -5.75 -11.54
C ASP A 791 17.34 -5.19 -12.50
N ASN A 792 17.33 -3.86 -12.70
CA ASN A 792 16.45 -3.15 -13.65
C ASN A 792 16.41 -3.77 -15.06
N ARG A 793 17.43 -4.55 -15.45
CA ARG A 793 17.46 -5.32 -16.70
C ARG A 793 16.45 -6.46 -16.76
N THR A 794 16.13 -7.07 -15.63
CA THR A 794 15.10 -8.12 -15.53
C THR A 794 13.71 -7.53 -15.65
N LEU A 795 13.48 -6.36 -15.04
CA LEU A 795 12.25 -5.57 -15.17
C LEU A 795 11.99 -5.14 -16.62
N GLY A 796 13.04 -4.77 -17.37
CA GLY A 796 12.92 -4.40 -18.78
C GLY A 796 12.37 -5.52 -19.65
N ARG A 797 12.73 -6.78 -19.37
CA ARG A 797 12.25 -7.92 -20.14
C ARG A 797 10.75 -8.17 -19.99
N ILE A 798 10.13 -7.73 -18.90
CA ILE A 798 8.69 -7.92 -18.64
C ILE A 798 7.86 -7.02 -19.53
N PHE A 799 8.27 -5.78 -19.67
CA PHE A 799 7.58 -4.78 -20.48
C PHE A 799 8.19 -4.58 -21.87
N GLY A 800 9.07 -5.51 -22.28
CA GLY A 800 9.70 -5.54 -23.59
C GLY A 800 10.97 -4.71 -23.79
N GLU A 801 11.20 -3.71 -22.93
CA GLU A 801 12.40 -2.83 -22.93
C GLU A 801 12.64 -2.32 -21.52
N GLU A 802 13.86 -1.85 -21.19
CA GLU A 802 14.17 -1.27 -19.88
C GLU A 802 13.17 -0.18 -19.51
N LEU A 803 12.73 -0.17 -18.25
CA LEU A 803 11.85 0.88 -17.75
C LEU A 803 12.58 2.22 -17.73
N PRO A 804 11.88 3.34 -17.94
CA PRO A 804 12.50 4.65 -17.86
C PRO A 804 13.12 4.90 -16.49
N SER A 805 14.30 5.51 -16.45
CA SER A 805 14.94 5.94 -15.20
C SER A 805 14.06 6.98 -14.48
N GLY A 806 13.91 6.84 -13.18
CA GLY A 806 13.05 7.70 -12.36
C GLY A 806 11.59 7.27 -12.24
N LEU A 807 11.21 6.13 -12.84
CA LEU A 807 9.91 5.52 -12.62
C LEU A 807 9.91 4.82 -11.25
N VAL A 808 8.96 5.19 -10.40
CA VAL A 808 8.74 4.52 -9.12
C VAL A 808 7.66 3.47 -9.31
N LEU A 809 8.06 2.20 -9.28
CA LEU A 809 7.11 1.08 -9.28
C LEU A 809 6.57 0.91 -7.86
N VAL A 810 5.48 1.57 -7.57
CA VAL A 810 4.69 1.27 -6.37
C VAL A 810 3.64 0.25 -6.80
N ALA A 811 3.66 -0.94 -6.20
CA ALA A 811 2.62 -1.94 -6.45
C ALA A 811 1.26 -1.29 -6.22
N LYS A 812 0.35 -1.40 -7.18
CA LYS A 812 -1.06 -1.04 -6.95
C LYS A 812 -1.61 -2.05 -5.95
N GLY A 813 -1.82 -1.61 -4.70
CA GLY A 813 -2.50 -2.40 -3.67
C GLY A 813 -3.92 -2.74 -4.10
#